data_e95f87ea6b48daca81463a2ded732ba1
#
_entry.id   e95f87ea6b48daca81463a2ded732ba1
#
_cell.length_a   1.000
_cell.length_b   1.000
_cell.length_c   1.000
_cell.angle_alpha   90.00
_cell.angle_beta   90.00
_cell.angle_gamma   90.00
#
_symmetry.space_group_name_H-M   'P 1'
#
loop_
_entity.id
_entity.type
_entity.pdbx_description
1 polymer ?
#
loop_
_entity_poly.entity_id
_entity_poly.type
_entity_poly.pdbx_seq_one_letter_code
_entity_poly.pdbx_strand_id
1 'polypeptide(L)'
;MNNYPNLLSPKKVGNILFKNRIFTAPTGVHALQNGELSFQEPVITHFGNRAKGGAAMVTCTGVQINPNMQSDGSHLHINPYTTAGLRSLYELAARVHHFGAVASMQLSDQYRYDQYYAVSPGLKKMGRDSVEMPREMIAQKAKMFADAAEIVKKAGFDMCMIHFGHATDNAQFLSQRFNKRTDEFGGSLENRARYLTMTLDAIRERCGKNFLIELRFSASEVDPEGITVEDSIELVKLLEGRVDLLHCSCGMNNARYFTTTHPSGFLPDTPNVQYAEAIKKSGTSIPVVTIGAIQNLDQAEEIIASGKADFVSIARGVIADPELANKAYAGKPEDVRPCIKCFKCHDGACYYDHFVCSVNPTIGIEDKLDKYILPAEGGKNISIVGGGPAGMQAAVYLSDRGHKVTLFERKDHLGGQLNFADYAEFKRDLGRFKKYLITQVEKRNIDVRLNTAATPEVLAAENPDHVILALGAEPLVIPIPGVETTVKAPDVFGNEDKLGQKIVIIGGGQVGAETGIHLAWLGKDVTILEMQSKIAPDAWFTYKWAMDIELNERENLHTIVNGRCSRIENNSVTYIGAAGSEQILEADSVVLCVGFKSNTVQAESLILPGVPFTMIGDCKQVGTVQQAVRSAFDVAMTL
;
A
#
# COMPACT_ATOMS: atom_id res chain seq x y z
N MET A 1 21.91 7.47 22.01
CA MET A 1 22.19 6.03 21.75
C MET A 1 21.45 5.66 20.47
N ASN A 2 22.05 4.77 19.66
CA ASN A 2 21.35 4.29 18.45
C ASN A 2 20.20 3.35 18.89
N ASN A 3 18.96 3.73 18.62
CA ASN A 3 17.77 2.95 18.99
C ASN A 3 17.61 1.66 18.16
N TYR A 4 18.35 1.55 17.03
CA TYR A 4 18.21 0.47 16.05
C TYR A 4 19.57 -0.14 15.69
N PRO A 5 20.32 -0.68 16.68
CA PRO A 5 21.70 -1.11 16.49
C PRO A 5 21.83 -2.30 15.52
N ASN A 6 20.84 -3.20 15.46
CA ASN A 6 20.85 -4.35 14.56
C ASN A 6 20.42 -3.96 13.16
N LEU A 7 19.33 -3.21 13.02
CA LEU A 7 18.77 -2.75 11.74
C LEU A 7 19.76 -1.85 10.98
N LEU A 8 20.51 -1.00 11.70
CA LEU A 8 21.47 -0.07 11.12
C LEU A 8 22.91 -0.63 11.05
N SER A 9 23.12 -1.90 11.46
CA SER A 9 24.42 -2.55 11.32
C SER A 9 24.71 -2.92 9.87
N PRO A 10 25.95 -2.77 9.38
CA PRO A 10 26.32 -3.22 8.05
C PRO A 10 26.36 -4.75 7.96
N LYS A 11 26.17 -5.30 6.76
CA LYS A 11 26.34 -6.72 6.45
C LYS A 11 26.94 -6.92 5.09
N LYS A 12 27.95 -7.78 5.01
CA LYS A 12 28.59 -8.18 3.77
C LYS A 12 27.86 -9.40 3.17
N VAL A 13 27.58 -9.34 1.88
CA VAL A 13 27.11 -10.45 1.05
C VAL A 13 27.95 -10.49 -0.22
N GLY A 14 28.60 -11.60 -0.50
CA GLY A 14 29.55 -11.69 -1.59
C GLY A 14 30.64 -10.61 -1.48
N ASN A 15 30.76 -9.80 -2.53
CA ASN A 15 31.70 -8.67 -2.61
C ASN A 15 31.09 -7.32 -2.16
N ILE A 16 29.81 -7.27 -1.81
CA ILE A 16 29.10 -6.02 -1.48
C ILE A 16 28.93 -5.89 0.05
N LEU A 17 29.21 -4.69 0.57
CA LEU A 17 28.93 -4.30 1.94
C LEU A 17 27.66 -3.42 1.96
N PHE A 18 26.54 -3.94 2.44
CA PHE A 18 25.33 -3.18 2.67
C PHE A 18 25.47 -2.34 3.93
N LYS A 19 25.22 -1.02 3.84
CA LYS A 19 25.44 -0.06 4.94
C LYS A 19 24.48 -0.23 6.14
N ASN A 20 23.32 -0.84 5.92
CA ASN A 20 22.33 -1.21 6.93
C ASN A 20 21.50 -2.42 6.43
N ARG A 21 20.45 -2.81 7.18
CA ARG A 21 19.58 -3.96 6.85
C ARG A 21 18.28 -3.59 6.17
N ILE A 22 18.11 -2.33 5.74
CA ILE A 22 16.88 -1.82 5.11
C ILE A 22 17.02 -1.85 3.60
N PHE A 23 16.23 -2.68 2.93
CA PHE A 23 16.07 -2.73 1.48
C PHE A 23 14.75 -2.10 1.07
N THR A 24 14.68 -1.53 -0.11
CA THR A 24 13.41 -1.13 -0.71
C THR A 24 12.97 -2.18 -1.72
N ALA A 25 11.74 -2.63 -1.56
CA ALA A 25 11.18 -3.63 -2.47
C ALA A 25 10.88 -3.04 -3.86
N PRO A 26 10.89 -3.87 -4.91
CA PRO A 26 10.43 -3.45 -6.22
C PRO A 26 8.96 -3.02 -6.15
N THR A 27 8.66 -1.87 -6.75
CA THR A 27 7.30 -1.31 -6.83
C THR A 27 6.98 -0.94 -8.27
N GLY A 28 5.79 -1.29 -8.76
CA GLY A 28 5.33 -0.87 -10.08
C GLY A 28 5.21 0.65 -10.15
N VAL A 29 5.89 1.27 -11.11
CA VAL A 29 5.92 2.72 -11.32
C VAL A 29 5.57 3.11 -12.76
N HIS A 30 4.91 2.21 -13.48
CA HIS A 30 4.60 2.39 -14.89
C HIS A 30 3.74 3.62 -15.17
N ALA A 31 2.86 4.00 -14.26
CA ALA A 31 2.11 5.26 -14.35
C ALA A 31 3.02 6.52 -14.37
N LEU A 32 4.30 6.42 -14.02
CA LEU A 32 5.29 7.49 -14.13
C LEU A 32 6.07 7.47 -15.46
N GLN A 33 5.89 6.45 -16.30
CA GLN A 33 6.67 6.24 -17.53
C GLN A 33 6.05 6.88 -18.78
N ASN A 34 4.80 7.34 -18.71
CA ASN A 34 4.07 7.98 -19.83
C ASN A 34 4.11 7.17 -21.14
N GLY A 35 4.09 5.85 -21.06
CA GLY A 35 4.10 4.99 -22.22
C GLY A 35 5.45 4.73 -22.89
N GLU A 36 6.53 5.25 -22.34
CA GLU A 36 7.87 5.07 -22.87
C GLU A 36 8.48 3.71 -22.49
N LEU A 37 9.29 3.16 -23.38
CA LEU A 37 10.05 1.92 -23.13
C LEU A 37 11.41 2.16 -22.46
N SER A 38 11.61 3.35 -21.88
CA SER A 38 12.79 3.77 -21.11
C SER A 38 12.36 4.48 -19.83
N PHE A 39 13.15 4.41 -18.77
CA PHE A 39 12.86 5.14 -17.54
C PHE A 39 12.94 6.65 -17.78
N GLN A 40 11.88 7.35 -17.38
CA GLN A 40 11.81 8.81 -17.43
C GLN A 40 12.24 9.41 -16.08
N GLU A 41 12.53 10.72 -16.05
CA GLU A 41 13.00 11.41 -14.83
C GLU A 41 12.08 11.19 -13.61
N PRO A 42 10.74 11.17 -13.71
CA PRO A 42 9.89 10.84 -12.55
C PRO A 42 10.21 9.48 -11.92
N VAL A 43 10.52 8.46 -12.72
CA VAL A 43 10.90 7.13 -12.23
C VAL A 43 12.29 7.16 -11.60
N ILE A 44 13.25 7.81 -12.27
CA ILE A 44 14.64 7.94 -11.79
C ILE A 44 14.66 8.68 -10.44
N THR A 45 13.91 9.77 -10.33
CA THR A 45 13.76 10.53 -9.08
C THR A 45 13.08 9.69 -7.99
N HIS A 46 12.04 8.94 -8.34
CA HIS A 46 11.32 8.08 -7.40
C HIS A 46 12.23 7.04 -6.72
N PHE A 47 13.03 6.31 -7.49
CA PHE A 47 13.98 5.35 -6.93
C PHE A 47 15.18 6.04 -6.28
N GLY A 48 15.66 7.14 -6.86
CA GLY A 48 16.73 7.97 -6.29
C GLY A 48 16.39 8.50 -4.90
N ASN A 49 15.16 8.94 -4.67
CA ASN A 49 14.72 9.42 -3.36
C ASN A 49 14.76 8.35 -2.27
N ARG A 50 14.57 7.07 -2.61
CA ARG A 50 14.70 5.97 -1.66
C ARG A 50 16.15 5.73 -1.27
N ALA A 51 17.08 5.85 -2.23
CA ALA A 51 18.51 5.80 -1.95
C ALA A 51 18.95 7.00 -1.09
N LYS A 52 18.49 8.22 -1.43
CA LYS A 52 18.69 9.46 -0.67
C LYS A 52 18.13 9.33 0.75
N GLY A 53 17.00 8.66 0.90
CA GLY A 53 16.35 8.38 2.19
C GLY A 53 17.08 7.35 3.06
N GLY A 54 18.25 6.87 2.65
CA GLY A 54 19.16 6.09 3.49
C GLY A 54 19.06 4.57 3.36
N ALA A 55 18.23 4.03 2.48
CA ALA A 55 18.16 2.59 2.25
C ALA A 55 19.52 2.02 1.81
N ALA A 56 19.85 0.80 2.26
CA ALA A 56 21.09 0.12 1.85
C ALA A 56 21.02 -0.39 0.41
N MET A 57 19.84 -0.80 -0.02
CA MET A 57 19.60 -1.28 -1.39
C MET A 57 18.27 -0.75 -1.92
N VAL A 58 18.27 -0.38 -3.19
CA VAL A 58 17.07 -0.03 -3.93
C VAL A 58 16.86 -1.02 -5.05
N THR A 59 15.79 -1.81 -4.97
CA THR A 59 15.38 -2.67 -6.07
C THR A 59 14.44 -1.91 -6.99
N CYS A 60 14.93 -1.64 -8.19
CA CYS A 60 14.16 -0.99 -9.26
C CYS A 60 13.35 -2.04 -10.03
N THR A 61 12.22 -1.63 -10.59
CA THR A 61 11.33 -2.56 -11.30
C THR A 61 11.26 -2.20 -12.76
N GLY A 62 11.09 -3.23 -13.57
CA GLY A 62 10.53 -3.10 -14.88
C GLY A 62 11.48 -3.30 -16.05
N VAL A 63 12.48 -4.17 -15.93
CA VAL A 63 13.24 -4.62 -17.10
C VAL A 63 12.65 -5.89 -17.69
N GLN A 64 12.28 -5.84 -18.96
CA GLN A 64 11.77 -6.98 -19.71
C GLN A 64 12.93 -7.80 -20.26
N ILE A 65 12.81 -9.13 -20.16
CA ILE A 65 13.84 -10.05 -20.69
C ILE A 65 13.72 -10.30 -22.20
N ASN A 66 12.54 -10.11 -22.79
CA ASN A 66 12.31 -10.39 -24.22
C ASN A 66 12.73 -9.20 -25.08
N PRO A 67 13.72 -9.37 -26.00
CA PRO A 67 14.20 -8.30 -26.87
C PRO A 67 13.16 -7.81 -27.88
N ASN A 68 12.16 -8.63 -28.21
CA ASN A 68 11.11 -8.31 -29.17
C ASN A 68 9.94 -7.54 -28.57
N MET A 69 10.08 -7.07 -27.34
CA MET A 69 9.05 -6.26 -26.68
C MET A 69 8.75 -5.00 -27.49
N GLN A 70 7.50 -4.86 -27.87
CA GLN A 70 6.93 -3.64 -28.41
C GLN A 70 6.02 -2.99 -27.36
N SER A 71 5.83 -1.69 -27.43
CA SER A 71 4.85 -1.00 -26.59
C SER A 71 3.44 -1.47 -27.01
N ASP A 72 2.77 -2.19 -26.13
CA ASP A 72 1.38 -2.62 -26.31
C ASP A 72 0.37 -1.73 -25.55
N GLY A 73 0.87 -0.59 -25.04
CA GLY A 73 0.10 0.31 -24.19
C GLY A 73 -0.01 -0.14 -22.72
N SER A 74 0.49 -1.32 -22.36
CA SER A 74 0.47 -1.80 -20.97
C SER A 74 1.59 -1.26 -20.08
N HIS A 75 2.59 -0.67 -20.65
CA HIS A 75 3.68 0.16 -20.07
C HIS A 75 4.35 -0.34 -18.78
N LEU A 76 4.30 -1.63 -18.51
CA LEU A 76 4.77 -2.20 -17.25
C LEU A 76 6.30 -2.25 -17.14
N HIS A 77 7.02 -2.27 -18.27
CA HIS A 77 8.44 -2.59 -18.30
C HIS A 77 9.16 -1.85 -19.42
N ILE A 78 10.42 -1.51 -19.16
CA ILE A 78 11.31 -0.93 -20.19
C ILE A 78 11.95 -2.04 -21.05
N ASN A 79 12.33 -1.67 -22.26
CA ASN A 79 13.11 -2.52 -23.15
C ASN A 79 14.61 -2.19 -23.04
N PRO A 80 15.40 -3.02 -22.32
CA PRO A 80 16.82 -2.74 -22.09
C PRO A 80 17.68 -2.90 -23.34
N TYR A 81 17.16 -3.51 -24.41
CA TYR A 81 17.85 -3.77 -25.67
C TYR A 81 17.86 -2.56 -26.61
N THR A 82 17.12 -1.50 -26.30
CA THR A 82 17.14 -0.24 -27.03
C THR A 82 18.19 0.71 -26.46
N THR A 83 18.69 1.64 -27.28
CA THR A 83 19.64 2.68 -26.83
C THR A 83 19.02 3.55 -25.73
N ALA A 84 17.76 3.93 -25.85
CA ALA A 84 17.04 4.73 -24.85
C ALA A 84 16.87 3.95 -23.53
N GLY A 85 16.46 2.68 -23.61
CA GLY A 85 16.32 1.80 -22.45
C GLY A 85 17.66 1.62 -21.73
N LEU A 86 18.71 1.27 -22.45
CA LEU A 86 20.05 1.10 -21.88
C LEU A 86 20.55 2.40 -21.21
N ARG A 87 20.40 3.55 -21.88
CA ARG A 87 20.79 4.85 -21.32
C ARG A 87 20.07 5.15 -20.02
N SER A 88 18.76 4.93 -19.97
CA SER A 88 17.95 5.16 -18.78
C SER A 88 18.34 4.25 -17.60
N LEU A 89 18.84 3.03 -17.88
CA LEU A 89 19.41 2.15 -16.86
C LEU A 89 20.69 2.72 -16.26
N TYR A 90 21.60 3.25 -17.08
CA TYR A 90 22.82 3.92 -16.58
C TYR A 90 22.49 5.11 -15.67
N GLU A 91 21.54 5.95 -16.10
CA GLU A 91 21.12 7.13 -15.33
C GLU A 91 20.50 6.73 -13.99
N LEU A 92 19.68 5.68 -13.97
CA LEU A 92 19.05 5.16 -12.76
C LEU A 92 20.07 4.54 -11.79
N ALA A 93 20.97 3.68 -12.28
CA ALA A 93 22.02 3.08 -11.46
C ALA A 93 22.93 4.17 -10.85
N ALA A 94 23.35 5.14 -11.66
CA ALA A 94 24.16 6.26 -11.21
C ALA A 94 23.44 7.10 -10.13
N ARG A 95 22.15 7.35 -10.29
CA ARG A 95 21.34 8.09 -9.30
C ARG A 95 21.26 7.34 -7.96
N VAL A 96 21.07 6.02 -7.98
CA VAL A 96 21.03 5.18 -6.76
C VAL A 96 22.40 5.19 -6.06
N HIS A 97 23.49 5.01 -6.83
CA HIS A 97 24.87 5.02 -6.32
C HIS A 97 25.29 6.38 -5.77
N HIS A 98 24.81 7.48 -6.37
CA HIS A 98 25.11 8.84 -5.89
C HIS A 98 24.76 9.02 -4.41
N PHE A 99 23.73 8.33 -3.93
CA PHE A 99 23.31 8.34 -2.54
C PHE A 99 23.86 7.16 -1.72
N GLY A 100 24.83 6.42 -2.24
CA GLY A 100 25.52 5.34 -1.52
C GLY A 100 24.63 4.13 -1.22
N ALA A 101 23.64 3.84 -2.06
CA ALA A 101 22.85 2.61 -2.00
C ALA A 101 23.27 1.62 -3.09
N VAL A 102 23.06 0.34 -2.84
CA VAL A 102 23.25 -0.73 -3.82
C VAL A 102 22.09 -0.69 -4.82
N ALA A 103 22.40 -0.76 -6.11
CA ALA A 103 21.41 -0.77 -7.18
C ALA A 103 21.07 -2.21 -7.59
N SER A 104 19.82 -2.60 -7.40
CA SER A 104 19.25 -3.90 -7.81
C SER A 104 18.17 -3.69 -8.88
N MET A 105 18.12 -4.58 -9.88
CA MET A 105 17.10 -4.53 -10.93
C MET A 105 16.29 -5.81 -10.98
N GLN A 106 14.96 -5.71 -10.83
CA GLN A 106 14.07 -6.84 -11.05
C GLN A 106 13.91 -7.10 -12.55
N LEU A 107 14.21 -8.35 -12.96
CA LEU A 107 13.99 -8.85 -14.30
C LEU A 107 12.61 -9.52 -14.37
N SER A 108 11.89 -9.26 -15.45
CA SER A 108 10.51 -9.71 -15.63
C SER A 108 10.28 -10.33 -16.99
N ASP A 109 9.47 -11.39 -17.00
CA ASP A 109 8.97 -12.03 -18.22
C ASP A 109 7.44 -11.81 -18.29
N GLN A 110 7.04 -10.63 -18.74
CA GLN A 110 5.61 -10.29 -18.91
C GLN A 110 5.24 -10.02 -20.37
N TYR A 111 6.02 -10.58 -21.29
CA TYR A 111 5.75 -10.46 -22.72
C TYR A 111 4.45 -11.17 -23.11
N ARG A 112 3.61 -10.52 -23.90
CA ARG A 112 2.40 -11.12 -24.49
C ARG A 112 2.77 -11.81 -25.78
N TYR A 113 2.79 -13.15 -25.73
CA TYR A 113 2.89 -13.98 -26.92
C TYR A 113 1.51 -14.10 -27.60
N ASP A 114 1.48 -14.51 -28.87
CA ASP A 114 0.24 -14.78 -29.60
C ASP A 114 -0.65 -15.80 -28.88
N GLN A 115 -0.01 -16.78 -28.24
CA GLN A 115 -0.66 -17.74 -27.34
C GLN A 115 -0.26 -17.49 -25.88
N TYR A 116 -1.12 -17.89 -24.94
CA TYR A 116 -0.75 -17.91 -23.54
C TYR A 116 -0.01 -19.21 -23.21
N TYR A 117 1.32 -19.12 -23.07
CA TYR A 117 2.17 -20.24 -22.65
C TYR A 117 2.29 -20.27 -21.13
N ALA A 118 1.90 -21.38 -20.52
CA ALA A 118 2.02 -21.62 -19.08
C ALA A 118 2.71 -22.96 -18.81
N VAL A 119 2.95 -23.27 -17.54
CA VAL A 119 3.58 -24.53 -17.13
C VAL A 119 2.78 -25.75 -17.57
N SER A 120 1.44 -25.65 -17.59
CA SER A 120 0.52 -26.71 -17.98
C SER A 120 -0.65 -26.15 -18.78
N PRO A 121 -1.34 -26.97 -19.60
CA PRO A 121 -2.52 -26.52 -20.33
C PRO A 121 -3.73 -26.33 -19.39
N GLY A 122 -4.73 -25.58 -19.86
CA GLY A 122 -6.00 -25.37 -19.14
C GLY A 122 -5.97 -24.31 -18.05
N LEU A 123 -4.84 -23.64 -17.82
CA LEU A 123 -4.79 -22.46 -16.96
C LEU A 123 -5.35 -21.24 -17.71
N LYS A 124 -6.01 -20.33 -16.99
CA LYS A 124 -6.63 -19.13 -17.59
C LYS A 124 -5.93 -17.86 -17.17
N LYS A 125 -5.66 -16.98 -18.14
CA LYS A 125 -5.17 -15.63 -17.90
C LYS A 125 -5.79 -14.67 -18.90
N MET A 126 -6.43 -13.61 -18.41
CA MET A 126 -7.09 -12.58 -19.23
C MET A 126 -8.02 -13.17 -20.32
N GLY A 127 -8.81 -14.19 -19.95
CA GLY A 127 -9.76 -14.84 -20.85
C GLY A 127 -9.17 -15.80 -21.88
N ARG A 128 -7.84 -16.03 -21.86
CA ARG A 128 -7.15 -16.99 -22.75
C ARG A 128 -6.82 -18.27 -21.98
N ASP A 129 -7.05 -19.40 -22.62
CA ASP A 129 -6.60 -20.70 -22.13
C ASP A 129 -5.11 -20.89 -22.44
N SER A 130 -4.39 -21.49 -21.50
CA SER A 130 -2.97 -21.78 -21.68
C SER A 130 -2.75 -23.01 -22.56
N VAL A 131 -1.62 -22.97 -23.30
CA VAL A 131 -0.96 -24.13 -23.85
C VAL A 131 0.31 -24.43 -23.05
N GLU A 132 0.70 -25.67 -22.99
CA GLU A 132 1.93 -26.05 -22.29
C GLU A 132 3.15 -25.43 -22.95
N MET A 133 4.02 -24.79 -22.14
CA MET A 133 5.24 -24.15 -22.64
C MET A 133 6.21 -25.20 -23.20
N PRO A 134 6.63 -25.11 -24.47
CA PRO A 134 7.62 -26.04 -25.05
C PRO A 134 8.96 -26.02 -24.31
N ARG A 135 9.68 -27.12 -24.27
CA ARG A 135 10.99 -27.24 -23.62
C ARG A 135 12.02 -26.26 -24.19
N GLU A 136 12.01 -26.08 -25.50
CA GLU A 136 12.88 -25.15 -26.21
C GLU A 136 12.61 -23.71 -25.77
N MET A 137 11.36 -23.34 -25.53
CA MET A 137 10.98 -22.02 -25.03
C MET A 137 11.45 -21.83 -23.58
N ILE A 138 11.37 -22.85 -22.72
CA ILE A 138 11.90 -22.78 -21.34
C ILE A 138 13.40 -22.48 -21.37
N ALA A 139 14.16 -23.22 -22.18
CA ALA A 139 15.60 -23.00 -22.34
C ALA A 139 15.92 -21.61 -22.93
N GLN A 140 15.14 -21.16 -23.92
CA GLN A 140 15.28 -19.83 -24.50
C GLN A 140 15.02 -18.72 -23.45
N LYS A 141 13.97 -18.85 -22.63
CA LYS A 141 13.66 -17.89 -21.56
C LYS A 141 14.76 -17.83 -20.51
N ALA A 142 15.33 -18.97 -20.09
CA ALA A 142 16.47 -18.99 -19.18
C ALA A 142 17.66 -18.19 -19.74
N LYS A 143 17.95 -18.33 -21.05
CA LYS A 143 18.97 -17.52 -21.75
C LYS A 143 18.61 -16.05 -21.81
N MET A 144 17.34 -15.70 -22.09
CA MET A 144 16.88 -14.30 -22.10
C MET A 144 17.08 -13.61 -20.74
N PHE A 145 16.84 -14.33 -19.62
CA PHE A 145 17.16 -13.81 -18.29
C PHE A 145 18.66 -13.49 -18.14
N ALA A 146 19.55 -14.36 -18.65
CA ALA A 146 20.99 -14.15 -18.60
C ALA A 146 21.42 -12.96 -19.48
N ASP A 147 20.84 -12.84 -20.67
CA ASP A 147 21.13 -11.72 -21.60
C ASP A 147 20.69 -10.36 -20.98
N ALA A 148 19.48 -10.32 -20.38
CA ALA A 148 18.99 -9.13 -19.69
C ALA A 148 19.84 -8.79 -18.44
N ALA A 149 20.24 -9.80 -17.66
CA ALA A 149 21.11 -9.63 -16.50
C ALA A 149 22.47 -9.05 -16.90
N GLU A 150 23.05 -9.49 -18.03
CA GLU A 150 24.31 -8.94 -18.55
C GLU A 150 24.18 -7.46 -18.93
N ILE A 151 23.06 -7.07 -19.57
CA ILE A 151 22.80 -5.67 -19.93
C ILE A 151 22.67 -4.83 -18.67
N VAL A 152 21.91 -5.29 -17.67
CA VAL A 152 21.73 -4.62 -16.38
C VAL A 152 23.07 -4.46 -15.66
N LYS A 153 23.90 -5.50 -15.64
CA LYS A 153 25.27 -5.43 -15.11
C LYS A 153 26.13 -4.39 -15.84
N LYS A 154 26.09 -4.39 -17.20
CA LYS A 154 26.82 -3.41 -18.02
C LYS A 154 26.34 -1.98 -17.77
N ALA A 155 25.05 -1.80 -17.46
CA ALA A 155 24.48 -0.51 -17.08
C ALA A 155 24.88 -0.03 -15.67
N GLY A 156 25.69 -0.79 -14.94
CA GLY A 156 26.25 -0.38 -13.66
C GLY A 156 25.45 -0.85 -12.44
N PHE A 157 24.42 -1.68 -12.59
CA PHE A 157 23.75 -2.29 -11.42
C PHE A 157 24.68 -3.32 -10.77
N ASP A 158 24.57 -3.44 -9.45
CA ASP A 158 25.37 -4.36 -8.63
C ASP A 158 24.80 -5.78 -8.61
N MET A 159 23.49 -5.90 -8.83
CA MET A 159 22.77 -7.15 -8.74
C MET A 159 21.45 -7.15 -9.52
N CYS A 160 20.91 -8.33 -9.75
CA CYS A 160 19.55 -8.49 -10.25
C CYS A 160 18.66 -9.28 -9.27
N MET A 161 17.35 -8.99 -9.32
CA MET A 161 16.32 -9.78 -8.66
C MET A 161 15.59 -10.63 -9.69
N ILE A 162 15.51 -11.94 -9.45
CA ILE A 162 14.73 -12.89 -10.24
C ILE A 162 13.43 -13.20 -9.48
N HIS A 163 12.29 -12.96 -10.14
CA HIS A 163 10.99 -13.14 -9.52
C HIS A 163 10.35 -14.47 -9.93
N PHE A 164 10.40 -15.45 -9.03
CA PHE A 164 9.74 -16.76 -9.13
C PHE A 164 8.76 -16.98 -7.97
N GLY A 165 7.89 -16.01 -7.73
CA GLY A 165 6.88 -16.04 -6.68
C GLY A 165 5.52 -15.55 -7.16
N HIS A 166 4.53 -15.60 -6.27
CA HIS A 166 3.18 -15.05 -6.43
C HIS A 166 2.39 -15.66 -7.61
N ALA A 167 2.66 -16.92 -7.95
CA ALA A 167 2.07 -17.62 -9.10
C ALA A 167 2.25 -16.87 -10.44
N THR A 168 3.32 -16.10 -10.61
CA THR A 168 3.73 -15.63 -11.94
C THR A 168 4.01 -16.82 -12.86
N ASP A 169 3.98 -16.61 -14.18
CA ASP A 169 4.11 -17.69 -15.15
C ASP A 169 5.39 -18.54 -14.91
N ASN A 170 6.48 -17.91 -14.46
CA ASN A 170 7.71 -18.60 -14.07
C ASN A 170 7.58 -19.36 -12.74
N ALA A 171 6.91 -18.76 -11.74
CA ALA A 171 6.72 -19.36 -10.43
C ALA A 171 5.78 -20.58 -10.46
N GLN A 172 4.86 -20.62 -11.41
CA GLN A 172 3.94 -21.76 -11.60
C GLN A 172 4.68 -23.09 -11.82
N PHE A 173 5.93 -23.04 -12.33
CA PHE A 173 6.75 -24.26 -12.47
C PHE A 173 7.05 -24.91 -11.13
N LEU A 174 7.28 -24.12 -10.08
CA LEU A 174 7.56 -24.61 -8.72
C LEU A 174 6.34 -25.23 -8.05
N SER A 175 5.13 -24.73 -8.36
CA SER A 175 3.90 -25.03 -7.64
C SER A 175 3.22 -26.30 -8.13
N GLN A 176 2.94 -27.23 -7.22
CA GLN A 176 2.17 -28.46 -7.52
C GLN A 176 0.74 -28.16 -7.97
N ARG A 177 0.18 -27.04 -7.53
CA ARG A 177 -1.14 -26.57 -7.93
C ARG A 177 -1.23 -26.35 -9.44
N PHE A 178 -0.20 -25.77 -10.04
CA PHE A 178 -0.19 -25.36 -11.45
C PHE A 178 0.59 -26.35 -12.33
N ASN A 179 1.68 -26.93 -11.82
CA ASN A 179 2.56 -27.80 -12.60
C ASN A 179 2.05 -29.24 -12.61
N LYS A 180 1.40 -29.63 -13.71
CA LYS A 180 0.90 -31.00 -13.96
C LYS A 180 1.73 -31.71 -15.04
N ARG A 181 2.94 -31.21 -15.35
CA ARG A 181 3.85 -31.79 -16.32
C ARG A 181 4.32 -33.19 -15.89
N THR A 182 4.55 -34.04 -16.87
CA THR A 182 5.09 -35.42 -16.68
C THR A 182 6.49 -35.57 -17.24
N ASP A 183 7.08 -34.51 -17.78
CA ASP A 183 8.44 -34.46 -18.28
C ASP A 183 9.45 -34.03 -17.20
N GLU A 184 10.69 -33.75 -17.60
CA GLU A 184 11.77 -33.31 -16.69
C GLU A 184 11.56 -31.97 -16.00
N PHE A 185 10.47 -31.26 -16.28
CA PHE A 185 10.08 -30.00 -15.62
C PHE A 185 8.89 -30.18 -14.65
N GLY A 186 8.41 -31.42 -14.43
CA GLY A 186 7.27 -31.73 -13.57
C GLY A 186 7.53 -32.88 -12.61
N GLY A 187 6.58 -33.15 -11.71
CA GLY A 187 6.68 -34.24 -10.73
C GLY A 187 7.50 -33.84 -9.49
N SER A 188 8.74 -34.33 -9.35
CA SER A 188 9.58 -34.04 -8.17
C SER A 188 9.93 -32.56 -8.03
N LEU A 189 10.31 -32.15 -6.82
CA LEU A 189 10.72 -30.75 -6.57
C LEU A 189 11.92 -30.34 -7.42
N GLU A 190 12.91 -31.26 -7.61
CA GLU A 190 14.08 -31.02 -8.45
C GLU A 190 13.67 -30.71 -9.89
N ASN A 191 12.70 -31.46 -10.41
CA ASN A 191 12.17 -31.26 -11.76
C ASN A 191 11.41 -29.94 -11.86
N ARG A 192 10.52 -29.65 -10.89
CA ARG A 192 9.79 -28.40 -10.85
C ARG A 192 10.73 -27.19 -10.70
N ALA A 193 11.84 -27.34 -10.00
CA ALA A 193 12.86 -26.31 -9.83
C ALA A 193 13.81 -26.17 -11.04
N ARG A 194 13.79 -27.08 -12.00
CA ARG A 194 14.74 -27.14 -13.12
C ARG A 194 14.77 -25.86 -13.93
N TYR A 195 13.61 -25.27 -14.25
CA TYR A 195 13.59 -23.99 -14.98
C TYR A 195 14.26 -22.86 -14.18
N LEU A 196 14.00 -22.79 -12.88
CA LEU A 196 14.66 -21.82 -11.99
C LEU A 196 16.17 -22.03 -11.96
N THR A 197 16.64 -23.26 -11.71
CA THR A 197 18.08 -23.55 -11.61
C THR A 197 18.79 -23.32 -12.94
N MET A 198 18.20 -23.68 -14.08
CA MET A 198 18.73 -23.34 -15.42
C MET A 198 18.86 -21.83 -15.61
N THR A 199 17.88 -21.04 -15.15
CA THR A 199 17.91 -19.58 -15.23
C THR A 199 19.05 -19.00 -14.39
N LEU A 200 19.20 -19.48 -13.16
CA LEU A 200 20.23 -19.02 -12.23
C LEU A 200 21.65 -19.39 -12.73
N ASP A 201 21.81 -20.63 -13.20
CA ASP A 201 23.09 -21.10 -13.74
C ASP A 201 23.49 -20.29 -14.99
N ALA A 202 22.56 -20.02 -15.90
CA ALA A 202 22.80 -19.18 -17.08
C ALA A 202 23.20 -17.73 -16.72
N ILE A 203 22.56 -17.12 -15.72
CA ILE A 203 22.93 -15.79 -15.24
C ILE A 203 24.32 -15.83 -14.60
N ARG A 204 24.60 -16.85 -13.78
CA ARG A 204 25.89 -17.00 -13.10
C ARG A 204 27.03 -17.21 -14.11
N GLU A 205 26.83 -18.01 -15.13
CA GLU A 205 27.79 -18.20 -16.22
C GLU A 205 28.08 -16.88 -16.96
N ARG A 206 27.03 -16.12 -17.31
CA ARG A 206 27.14 -14.88 -18.09
C ARG A 206 27.68 -13.70 -17.27
N CYS A 207 27.23 -13.55 -16.02
CA CYS A 207 27.54 -12.39 -15.20
C CYS A 207 28.67 -12.61 -14.19
N GLY A 208 29.06 -13.86 -13.90
CA GLY A 208 30.11 -14.18 -12.95
C GLY A 208 29.68 -14.00 -11.47
N LYS A 209 30.65 -14.26 -10.57
CA LYS A 209 30.40 -14.30 -9.10
C LYS A 209 30.18 -12.95 -8.44
N ASN A 210 30.70 -11.86 -9.03
CA ASN A 210 30.67 -10.53 -8.42
C ASN A 210 29.37 -9.79 -8.71
N PHE A 211 28.52 -10.28 -9.61
CA PHE A 211 27.18 -9.76 -9.84
C PHE A 211 26.21 -10.60 -9.02
N LEU A 212 25.61 -10.01 -7.98
CA LEU A 212 24.77 -10.76 -7.05
C LEU A 212 23.41 -11.11 -7.67
N ILE A 213 22.86 -12.24 -7.25
CA ILE A 213 21.54 -12.72 -7.66
C ILE A 213 20.65 -12.83 -6.43
N GLU A 214 19.56 -12.08 -6.40
CA GLU A 214 18.50 -12.18 -5.42
C GLU A 214 17.33 -12.96 -6.01
N LEU A 215 16.89 -14.03 -5.34
CA LEU A 215 15.69 -14.76 -5.70
C LEU A 215 14.52 -14.31 -4.85
N ARG A 216 13.49 -13.72 -5.47
CA ARG A 216 12.20 -13.46 -4.82
C ARG A 216 11.22 -14.58 -5.15
N PHE A 217 10.69 -15.23 -4.12
CA PHE A 217 9.79 -16.36 -4.25
C PHE A 217 8.70 -16.34 -3.16
N SER A 218 7.61 -17.07 -3.39
CA SER A 218 6.61 -17.31 -2.36
C SER A 218 7.08 -18.49 -1.50
N ALA A 219 7.53 -18.18 -0.28
CA ALA A 219 7.93 -19.18 0.69
C ALA A 219 6.75 -20.07 1.15
N SER A 220 5.52 -19.57 0.95
CA SER A 220 4.27 -20.31 0.97
C SER A 220 3.28 -19.64 0.04
N GLU A 221 2.49 -20.40 -0.71
CA GLU A 221 1.38 -19.86 -1.50
C GLU A 221 0.11 -19.66 -0.66
N VAL A 222 0.14 -20.09 0.62
CA VAL A 222 -1.00 -20.04 1.56
C VAL A 222 -2.21 -20.86 1.08
N ASP A 223 -2.03 -21.65 0.05
CA ASP A 223 -3.03 -22.53 -0.55
C ASP A 223 -2.66 -23.99 -0.23
N PRO A 224 -3.62 -24.86 0.17
CA PRO A 224 -3.34 -26.24 0.53
C PRO A 224 -2.74 -27.09 -0.62
N GLU A 225 -3.02 -26.73 -1.87
CA GLU A 225 -2.50 -27.41 -3.06
C GLU A 225 -1.22 -26.75 -3.60
N GLY A 226 -0.82 -25.61 -3.05
CA GLY A 226 0.31 -24.81 -3.50
C GLY A 226 1.63 -25.19 -2.84
N ILE A 227 2.61 -24.30 -2.98
CA ILE A 227 3.92 -24.43 -2.32
C ILE A 227 3.74 -24.22 -0.81
N THR A 228 4.26 -25.15 -0.01
CA THR A 228 4.35 -25.02 1.46
C THR A 228 5.71 -24.46 1.87
N VAL A 229 5.85 -24.11 3.15
CA VAL A 229 7.15 -23.68 3.68
C VAL A 229 8.16 -24.82 3.71
N GLU A 230 7.71 -26.06 3.89
CA GLU A 230 8.52 -27.28 3.84
C GLU A 230 9.09 -27.50 2.43
N ASP A 231 8.25 -27.38 1.37
CA ASP A 231 8.72 -27.39 -0.01
C ASP A 231 9.79 -26.33 -0.26
N SER A 232 9.60 -25.14 0.32
CA SER A 232 10.52 -24.01 0.17
C SER A 232 11.85 -24.25 0.88
N ILE A 233 11.85 -24.92 2.04
CA ILE A 233 13.07 -25.33 2.74
C ILE A 233 13.86 -26.33 1.88
N GLU A 234 13.20 -27.31 1.28
CA GLU A 234 13.86 -28.26 0.36
C GLU A 234 14.35 -27.56 -0.93
N LEU A 235 13.57 -26.62 -1.47
CA LEU A 235 14.01 -25.80 -2.61
C LEU A 235 15.30 -25.04 -2.29
N VAL A 236 15.38 -24.41 -1.12
CA VAL A 236 16.56 -23.63 -0.70
C VAL A 236 17.84 -24.47 -0.70
N LYS A 237 17.77 -25.78 -0.36
CA LYS A 237 18.93 -26.69 -0.43
C LYS A 237 19.45 -26.84 -1.86
N LEU A 238 18.55 -26.82 -2.86
CA LEU A 238 18.95 -26.87 -4.28
C LEU A 238 19.56 -25.56 -4.78
N LEU A 239 19.36 -24.47 -4.05
CA LEU A 239 19.80 -23.12 -4.43
C LEU A 239 21.14 -22.73 -3.81
N GLU A 240 21.70 -23.51 -2.88
CA GLU A 240 23.01 -23.24 -2.28
C GLU A 240 24.09 -23.09 -3.36
N GLY A 241 24.81 -21.97 -3.30
CA GLY A 241 25.84 -21.61 -4.28
C GLY A 241 25.33 -21.01 -5.59
N ARG A 242 23.99 -20.97 -5.85
CA ARG A 242 23.40 -20.39 -7.06
C ARG A 242 22.89 -18.96 -6.87
N VAL A 243 22.36 -18.66 -5.68
CA VAL A 243 21.86 -17.33 -5.33
C VAL A 243 22.64 -16.75 -4.17
N ASP A 244 22.62 -15.42 -4.05
CA ASP A 244 23.32 -14.67 -3.00
C ASP A 244 22.38 -14.15 -1.92
N LEU A 245 21.06 -14.04 -2.23
CA LEU A 245 20.01 -13.57 -1.34
C LEU A 245 18.69 -14.32 -1.61
N LEU A 246 17.98 -14.69 -0.55
CA LEU A 246 16.63 -15.27 -0.58
C LEU A 246 15.62 -14.21 -0.13
N HIS A 247 14.79 -13.71 -1.03
CA HIS A 247 13.73 -12.75 -0.73
C HIS A 247 12.41 -13.47 -0.49
N CYS A 248 12.13 -13.77 0.77
CA CYS A 248 10.96 -14.55 1.20
C CYS A 248 9.70 -13.69 1.21
N SER A 249 8.82 -13.92 0.26
CA SER A 249 7.46 -13.40 0.18
C SER A 249 6.46 -14.52 0.41
N CYS A 250 5.16 -14.27 0.23
CA CYS A 250 4.13 -15.31 0.26
C CYS A 250 2.91 -14.97 -0.61
N GLY A 251 2.00 -15.93 -0.75
CA GLY A 251 0.73 -15.76 -1.45
C GLY A 251 0.85 -15.85 -2.97
N MET A 252 -0.26 -15.55 -3.63
CA MET A 252 -0.44 -15.64 -5.09
C MET A 252 -1.14 -14.40 -5.64
N ASN A 253 -0.91 -14.07 -6.91
CA ASN A 253 -1.58 -12.97 -7.63
C ASN A 253 -2.97 -13.39 -8.12
N ASN A 254 -3.87 -13.69 -7.20
CA ASN A 254 -5.29 -13.88 -7.47
C ASN A 254 -6.13 -13.21 -6.37
N ALA A 255 -7.41 -12.95 -6.62
CA ALA A 255 -8.27 -12.20 -5.72
C ALA A 255 -8.26 -12.73 -4.27
N ARG A 256 -8.21 -14.06 -4.08
CA ARG A 256 -8.23 -14.67 -2.74
C ARG A 256 -6.93 -14.46 -1.96
N TYR A 257 -5.77 -14.62 -2.60
CA TYR A 257 -4.46 -14.63 -1.94
C TYR A 257 -3.61 -13.38 -2.18
N PHE A 258 -4.12 -12.44 -2.99
CA PHE A 258 -3.41 -11.20 -3.29
C PHE A 258 -3.11 -10.39 -2.02
N THR A 259 -4.03 -10.38 -1.07
CA THR A 259 -3.88 -9.64 0.19
C THR A 259 -2.93 -10.30 1.19
N THR A 260 -2.45 -11.54 0.93
CA THR A 260 -1.32 -12.13 1.64
C THR A 260 0.01 -11.70 1.02
N THR A 261 0.07 -11.62 -0.31
CA THR A 261 1.22 -11.06 -1.05
C THR A 261 1.44 -9.58 -0.69
N HIS A 262 0.35 -8.82 -0.59
CA HIS A 262 0.31 -7.41 -0.21
C HIS A 262 -0.55 -7.23 1.04
N PRO A 263 -0.04 -7.52 2.25
CA PRO A 263 -0.88 -7.63 3.44
C PRO A 263 -1.75 -6.39 3.66
N SER A 264 -3.07 -6.64 3.82
CA SER A 264 -4.09 -5.63 4.13
C SER A 264 -4.14 -5.33 5.64
N GLY A 265 -5.00 -4.40 6.04
CA GLY A 265 -5.30 -4.14 7.45
C GLY A 265 -5.98 -5.31 8.17
N PHE A 266 -6.70 -6.15 7.43
CA PHE A 266 -7.37 -7.35 7.98
C PHE A 266 -6.40 -8.44 8.43
N LEU A 267 -5.14 -8.40 7.98
CA LEU A 267 -4.07 -9.29 8.44
C LEU A 267 -3.26 -8.62 9.56
N PRO A 268 -2.63 -9.41 10.45
CA PRO A 268 -1.69 -8.86 11.44
C PRO A 268 -0.52 -8.16 10.75
N ASP A 269 0.26 -7.42 11.51
CA ASP A 269 1.52 -6.88 11.01
C ASP A 269 2.55 -8.01 10.82
N THR A 270 3.44 -7.81 9.84
CA THR A 270 4.56 -8.73 9.56
C THR A 270 4.18 -10.20 9.33
N PRO A 271 3.05 -10.52 8.65
CA PRO A 271 2.53 -11.89 8.59
C PRO A 271 3.48 -12.86 7.89
N ASN A 272 4.38 -12.36 7.03
CA ASN A 272 5.29 -13.18 6.23
C ASN A 272 6.60 -13.53 6.94
N VAL A 273 6.90 -12.89 8.08
CA VAL A 273 8.17 -13.09 8.82
C VAL A 273 8.32 -14.54 9.27
N GLN A 274 7.23 -15.22 9.63
CA GLN A 274 7.25 -16.63 10.01
C GLN A 274 7.89 -17.53 8.95
N TYR A 275 7.69 -17.26 7.67
CA TYR A 275 8.25 -18.05 6.57
C TYR A 275 9.75 -17.79 6.40
N ALA A 276 10.18 -16.53 6.51
CA ALA A 276 11.60 -16.19 6.51
C ALA A 276 12.33 -16.81 7.70
N GLU A 277 11.72 -16.77 8.88
CA GLU A 277 12.24 -17.41 10.09
C GLU A 277 12.40 -18.93 9.95
N ALA A 278 11.40 -19.60 9.38
CA ALA A 278 11.47 -21.05 9.12
C ALA A 278 12.62 -21.41 8.17
N ILE A 279 12.80 -20.63 7.10
CA ILE A 279 13.92 -20.81 6.16
C ILE A 279 15.26 -20.52 6.86
N LYS A 280 15.37 -19.48 7.69
CA LYS A 280 16.58 -19.24 8.48
C LYS A 280 16.91 -20.40 9.40
N LYS A 281 15.91 -20.96 10.09
CA LYS A 281 16.05 -22.08 11.02
C LYS A 281 16.41 -23.40 10.31
N SER A 282 16.22 -23.50 8.98
CA SER A 282 16.67 -24.68 8.22
C SER A 282 18.19 -24.79 8.11
N GLY A 283 18.93 -23.76 8.52
CA GLY A 283 20.39 -23.74 8.52
C GLY A 283 21.03 -23.33 7.20
N THR A 284 20.27 -22.71 6.28
CA THR A 284 20.83 -22.19 5.02
C THR A 284 21.96 -21.20 5.26
N SER A 285 22.99 -21.26 4.42
CA SER A 285 24.08 -20.28 4.41
C SER A 285 23.72 -18.98 3.67
N ILE A 286 22.64 -19.02 2.87
CA ILE A 286 22.19 -17.88 2.05
C ILE A 286 21.46 -16.85 2.94
N PRO A 287 21.88 -15.58 2.93
CA PRO A 287 21.18 -14.54 3.70
C PRO A 287 19.71 -14.37 3.25
N VAL A 288 18.83 -14.21 4.24
CA VAL A 288 17.38 -14.15 4.06
C VAL A 288 16.87 -12.72 4.20
N VAL A 289 16.09 -12.29 3.24
CA VAL A 289 15.34 -11.03 3.22
C VAL A 289 13.87 -11.33 3.49
N THR A 290 13.22 -10.62 4.41
CA THR A 290 11.78 -10.72 4.64
C THR A 290 11.04 -9.48 4.15
N ILE A 291 9.77 -9.65 3.73
CA ILE A 291 8.88 -8.59 3.27
C ILE A 291 7.45 -8.87 3.74
N GLY A 292 6.64 -7.85 3.91
CA GLY A 292 5.20 -7.95 4.15
C GLY A 292 4.75 -7.20 5.39
N ALA A 293 4.14 -6.04 5.20
CA ALA A 293 3.54 -5.19 6.23
C ALA A 293 4.46 -4.90 7.44
N ILE A 294 5.75 -4.67 7.19
CA ILE A 294 6.66 -4.10 8.17
C ILE A 294 6.34 -2.61 8.23
N GLN A 295 5.72 -2.15 9.33
CA GLN A 295 5.07 -0.85 9.42
C GLN A 295 5.88 0.22 10.14
N ASN A 296 6.80 -0.19 11.01
CA ASN A 296 7.60 0.74 11.78
C ASN A 296 9.02 0.20 12.00
N LEU A 297 9.89 1.06 12.52
CA LEU A 297 11.31 0.76 12.76
C LEU A 297 11.51 -0.26 13.89
N ASP A 298 10.63 -0.28 14.89
CA ASP A 298 10.74 -1.21 16.03
C ASP A 298 10.50 -2.65 15.57
N GLN A 299 9.49 -2.87 14.71
CA GLN A 299 9.26 -4.17 14.07
C GLN A 299 10.44 -4.60 13.20
N ALA A 300 11.02 -3.67 12.43
CA ALA A 300 12.18 -3.95 11.59
C ALA A 300 13.41 -4.32 12.43
N GLU A 301 13.67 -3.60 13.54
CA GLU A 301 14.76 -3.89 14.47
C GLU A 301 14.55 -5.26 15.13
N GLU A 302 13.35 -5.55 15.64
CA GLU A 302 13.02 -6.81 16.30
C GLU A 302 13.25 -8.02 15.37
N ILE A 303 12.85 -7.92 14.10
CA ILE A 303 13.06 -8.98 13.10
C ILE A 303 14.55 -9.31 12.92
N ILE A 304 15.39 -8.27 12.84
CA ILE A 304 16.83 -8.45 12.66
C ILE A 304 17.49 -8.89 13.96
N ALA A 305 17.17 -8.26 15.09
CA ALA A 305 17.74 -8.56 16.39
C ALA A 305 17.45 -9.99 16.86
N SER A 306 16.24 -10.50 16.57
CA SER A 306 15.84 -11.87 16.90
C SER A 306 16.36 -12.93 15.89
N GLY A 307 17.05 -12.51 14.82
CA GLY A 307 17.61 -13.42 13.82
C GLY A 307 16.58 -14.07 12.89
N LYS A 308 15.35 -13.55 12.83
CA LYS A 308 14.27 -14.07 11.95
C LYS A 308 14.58 -13.85 10.47
N ALA A 309 15.32 -12.78 10.16
CA ALA A 309 15.85 -12.50 8.83
C ALA A 309 17.19 -11.73 8.93
N ASP A 310 17.92 -11.66 7.79
CA ASP A 310 19.16 -10.87 7.70
C ASP A 310 18.91 -9.45 7.24
N PHE A 311 17.83 -9.23 6.46
CA PHE A 311 17.41 -7.95 5.94
C PHE A 311 15.88 -7.84 5.95
N VAL A 312 15.37 -6.62 6.02
CA VAL A 312 13.97 -6.28 5.83
C VAL A 312 13.79 -5.53 4.52
N SER A 313 12.80 -5.91 3.73
CA SER A 313 12.44 -5.23 2.48
C SER A 313 11.10 -4.50 2.66
N ILE A 314 11.09 -3.18 2.42
CA ILE A 314 9.94 -2.32 2.66
C ILE A 314 9.46 -1.72 1.35
N ALA A 315 8.18 -1.93 1.01
CA ALA A 315 7.55 -1.37 -0.19
C ALA A 315 6.71 -0.11 0.14
N ARG A 316 5.49 -0.31 0.62
CA ARG A 316 4.53 0.78 0.85
C ARG A 316 4.96 1.77 1.92
N GLY A 317 5.76 1.32 2.92
CA GLY A 317 6.33 2.18 3.93
C GLY A 317 7.24 3.26 3.35
N VAL A 318 8.10 2.91 2.37
CA VAL A 318 8.99 3.88 1.69
C VAL A 318 8.28 4.69 0.60
N ILE A 319 7.08 4.31 0.16
CA ILE A 319 6.20 5.17 -0.63
C ILE A 319 5.58 6.24 0.27
N ALA A 320 5.14 5.85 1.47
CA ALA A 320 4.61 6.79 2.45
C ALA A 320 5.69 7.75 2.96
N ASP A 321 6.89 7.24 3.22
CA ASP A 321 8.04 7.99 3.72
C ASP A 321 9.37 7.50 3.13
N PRO A 322 9.89 8.11 2.07
CA PRO A 322 11.17 7.72 1.49
C PRO A 322 12.36 7.94 2.45
N GLU A 323 12.24 8.85 3.43
CA GLU A 323 13.29 9.18 4.41
C GLU A 323 13.34 8.22 5.63
N LEU A 324 12.59 7.12 5.60
CA LEU A 324 12.43 6.19 6.73
C LEU A 324 13.77 5.75 7.35
N ALA A 325 14.76 5.39 6.52
CA ALA A 325 16.05 4.93 7.03
C ALA A 325 16.89 6.08 7.60
N ASN A 326 16.86 7.28 7.02
CA ASN A 326 17.53 8.46 7.59
C ASN A 326 16.93 8.84 8.95
N LYS A 327 15.61 8.72 9.12
CA LYS A 327 14.92 8.94 10.39
C LYS A 327 15.32 7.90 11.45
N ALA A 328 15.56 6.65 11.02
CA ALA A 328 16.15 5.63 11.90
C ALA A 328 17.56 6.03 12.38
N TYR A 329 18.44 6.49 11.47
CA TYR A 329 19.77 6.99 11.85
C TYR A 329 19.71 8.22 12.76
N ALA A 330 18.71 9.09 12.55
CA ALA A 330 18.50 10.27 13.38
C ALA A 330 17.87 9.95 14.76
N GLY A 331 17.45 8.70 15.00
CA GLY A 331 16.76 8.30 16.22
C GLY A 331 15.38 8.95 16.40
N LYS A 332 14.68 9.20 15.29
CA LYS A 332 13.38 9.91 15.24
C LYS A 332 12.28 9.03 14.61
N PRO A 333 11.94 7.87 15.22
CA PRO A 333 10.92 6.98 14.67
C PRO A 333 9.53 7.62 14.58
N GLU A 334 9.22 8.54 15.48
CA GLU A 334 7.94 9.26 15.52
C GLU A 334 7.77 10.23 14.34
N ASP A 335 8.84 10.55 13.61
CA ASP A 335 8.80 11.37 12.39
C ASP A 335 8.55 10.54 11.13
N VAL A 336 8.56 9.20 11.24
CA VAL A 336 8.27 8.32 10.11
C VAL A 336 6.78 8.35 9.82
N ARG A 337 6.40 8.80 8.61
CA ARG A 337 5.01 8.81 8.14
C ARG A 337 4.56 7.37 7.83
N PRO A 338 3.56 6.84 8.55
CA PRO A 338 3.15 5.45 8.37
C PRO A 338 2.31 5.24 7.11
N CYS A 339 2.46 4.06 6.48
CA CYS A 339 1.53 3.59 5.45
C CYS A 339 0.22 3.12 6.09
N ILE A 340 -0.92 3.55 5.54
CA ILE A 340 -2.27 3.17 6.04
C ILE A 340 -2.88 1.95 5.31
N LYS A 341 -2.11 1.21 4.54
CA LYS A 341 -2.53 -0.01 3.79
C LYS A 341 -3.79 0.16 2.94
N CYS A 342 -4.03 1.34 2.39
CA CYS A 342 -5.23 1.67 1.61
C CYS A 342 -5.18 1.20 0.15
N PHE A 343 -4.08 0.66 -0.33
CA PHE A 343 -3.81 0.18 -1.70
C PHE A 343 -3.87 1.22 -2.81
N LYS A 344 -4.10 2.50 -2.55
CA LYS A 344 -4.21 3.53 -3.61
C LYS A 344 -2.97 3.63 -4.50
N CYS A 345 -1.77 3.45 -3.95
CA CYS A 345 -0.54 3.43 -4.74
C CYS A 345 -0.46 2.23 -5.69
N HIS A 346 -0.96 1.06 -5.26
CA HIS A 346 -1.01 -0.14 -6.09
C HIS A 346 -2.06 0.00 -7.20
N ASP A 347 -3.31 0.29 -6.82
CA ASP A 347 -4.41 0.37 -7.75
C ASP A 347 -4.23 1.55 -8.73
N GLY A 348 -3.74 2.67 -8.24
CA GLY A 348 -3.39 3.83 -9.06
C GLY A 348 -2.37 3.48 -10.14
N ALA A 349 -1.29 2.78 -9.77
CA ALA A 349 -0.27 2.36 -10.72
C ALA A 349 -0.77 1.27 -11.69
N CYS A 350 -1.55 0.31 -11.21
CA CYS A 350 -1.91 -0.88 -11.99
C CYS A 350 -3.18 -0.74 -12.85
N TYR A 351 -4.12 0.13 -12.43
CA TYR A 351 -5.45 0.18 -13.05
C TYR A 351 -5.89 1.57 -13.49
N TYR A 352 -5.24 2.63 -13.00
CA TYR A 352 -5.72 4.01 -13.22
C TYR A 352 -4.67 4.95 -13.82
N ASP A 353 -3.49 4.46 -14.20
CA ASP A 353 -2.35 5.24 -14.69
C ASP A 353 -2.03 6.49 -13.85
N HIS A 354 -2.20 6.35 -12.53
CA HIS A 354 -2.06 7.44 -11.59
C HIS A 354 -1.38 7.00 -10.29
N PHE A 355 -0.07 7.21 -10.19
CA PHE A 355 0.70 6.81 -9.02
C PHE A 355 0.57 7.83 -7.89
N VAL A 356 -0.12 7.45 -6.81
CA VAL A 356 -0.44 8.32 -5.68
C VAL A 356 -0.26 7.62 -4.34
N CYS A 357 -0.13 8.40 -3.27
CA CYS A 357 -0.18 7.89 -1.90
C CYS A 357 -1.19 8.71 -1.08
N SER A 358 -1.98 8.04 -0.23
CA SER A 358 -2.98 8.72 0.59
C SER A 358 -2.38 9.62 1.67
N VAL A 359 -1.18 9.32 2.12
CA VAL A 359 -0.53 10.06 3.22
C VAL A 359 0.67 10.90 2.76
N ASN A 360 1.17 10.66 1.55
CA ASN A 360 2.28 11.41 0.96
C ASN A 360 1.82 12.07 -0.36
N PRO A 361 1.50 13.38 -0.34
CA PRO A 361 0.97 14.07 -1.51
C PRO A 361 2.01 14.35 -2.59
N THR A 362 3.30 14.13 -2.30
CA THR A 362 4.39 14.42 -3.25
C THR A 362 4.64 13.27 -4.22
N ILE A 363 4.11 12.08 -3.95
CA ILE A 363 4.25 10.92 -4.84
C ILE A 363 3.67 11.22 -6.21
N GLY A 364 4.44 10.92 -7.24
CA GLY A 364 4.10 11.16 -8.65
C GLY A 364 4.47 12.56 -9.17
N ILE A 365 4.94 13.45 -8.30
CA ILE A 365 5.42 14.79 -8.65
C ILE A 365 6.79 15.10 -8.06
N GLU A 366 7.52 14.09 -7.57
CA GLU A 366 8.78 14.27 -6.83
C GLU A 366 9.85 14.99 -7.65
N ASP A 367 9.88 14.81 -8.96
CA ASP A 367 10.78 15.45 -9.90
C ASP A 367 10.47 16.94 -10.15
N LYS A 368 9.33 17.40 -9.67
CA LYS A 368 8.82 18.77 -9.90
C LYS A 368 8.71 19.58 -8.62
N LEU A 369 9.04 19.01 -7.47
CA LEU A 369 8.82 19.65 -6.17
C LEU A 369 9.53 21.00 -6.06
N ASP A 370 10.76 21.12 -6.56
CA ASP A 370 11.52 22.37 -6.54
C ASP A 370 10.82 23.51 -7.32
N LYS A 371 9.92 23.15 -8.24
CA LYS A 371 9.13 24.11 -9.01
C LYS A 371 7.81 24.48 -8.32
N TYR A 372 7.27 23.59 -7.46
CA TYR A 372 5.99 23.78 -6.78
C TYR A 372 6.15 24.32 -5.36
N ILE A 373 7.26 24.01 -4.70
CA ILE A 373 7.52 24.46 -3.33
C ILE A 373 8.40 25.70 -3.40
N LEU A 374 7.81 26.82 -3.75
CA LEU A 374 8.48 28.12 -3.65
C LEU A 374 8.57 28.50 -2.16
N PRO A 375 9.69 29.10 -1.71
CA PRO A 375 9.75 29.71 -0.38
C PRO A 375 8.61 30.71 -0.22
N ALA A 376 7.97 30.72 0.96
CA ALA A 376 6.97 31.72 1.25
C ALA A 376 7.66 33.10 1.29
N GLU A 377 7.17 34.05 0.52
CA GLU A 377 7.63 35.44 0.58
C GLU A 377 7.01 36.11 1.82
N GLY A 378 7.72 36.08 2.94
CA GLY A 378 7.27 36.61 4.23
C GLY A 378 6.30 35.67 4.96
N GLY A 379 6.33 35.68 6.29
CA GLY A 379 5.43 34.88 7.13
C GLY A 379 4.04 35.53 7.19
N LYS A 380 3.01 34.85 6.68
CA LYS A 380 1.60 35.22 6.85
C LYS A 380 1.07 34.71 8.18
N ASN A 381 0.05 35.34 8.71
CA ASN A 381 -0.74 34.89 9.85
C ASN A 381 -1.93 34.06 9.35
N ILE A 382 -1.91 32.78 9.57
CA ILE A 382 -2.91 31.84 9.04
C ILE A 382 -3.74 31.25 10.17
N SER A 383 -5.07 31.44 10.10
CA SER A 383 -6.02 30.78 10.99
C SER A 383 -6.62 29.55 10.32
N ILE A 384 -6.54 28.40 10.98
CA ILE A 384 -7.10 27.12 10.49
C ILE A 384 -8.22 26.69 11.44
N VAL A 385 -9.39 26.37 10.90
CA VAL A 385 -10.54 25.91 11.68
C VAL A 385 -10.79 24.43 11.43
N GLY A 386 -10.59 23.62 12.46
CA GLY A 386 -10.80 22.16 12.47
C GLY A 386 -9.50 21.36 12.54
N GLY A 387 -9.33 20.63 13.64
CA GLY A 387 -8.17 19.79 13.95
C GLY A 387 -8.24 18.36 13.39
N GLY A 388 -8.97 18.16 12.29
CA GLY A 388 -9.00 16.90 11.55
C GLY A 388 -7.75 16.72 10.66
N PRO A 389 -7.64 15.61 9.90
CA PRO A 389 -6.45 15.30 9.10
C PRO A 389 -6.09 16.41 8.09
N ALA A 390 -7.08 17.05 7.47
CA ALA A 390 -6.84 18.16 6.53
C ALA A 390 -6.25 19.39 7.25
N GLY A 391 -6.85 19.81 8.37
CA GLY A 391 -6.38 20.97 9.13
C GLY A 391 -5.01 20.76 9.76
N MET A 392 -4.77 19.60 10.39
CA MET A 392 -3.45 19.26 10.94
C MET A 392 -2.37 19.23 9.86
N GLN A 393 -2.65 18.61 8.70
CA GLN A 393 -1.66 18.53 7.63
C GLN A 393 -1.39 19.89 7.00
N ALA A 394 -2.41 20.76 6.85
CA ALA A 394 -2.24 22.15 6.40
C ALA A 394 -1.39 22.93 7.39
N ALA A 395 -1.66 22.81 8.70
CA ALA A 395 -0.90 23.47 9.75
C ALA A 395 0.59 23.10 9.70
N VAL A 396 0.88 21.82 9.54
CA VAL A 396 2.25 21.29 9.41
C VAL A 396 2.96 21.92 8.20
N TYR A 397 2.37 21.85 7.01
CA TYR A 397 3.01 22.37 5.79
C TYR A 397 3.19 23.90 5.83
N LEU A 398 2.21 24.63 6.33
CA LEU A 398 2.30 26.09 6.42
C LEU A 398 3.34 26.53 7.45
N SER A 399 3.42 25.86 8.59
CA SER A 399 4.47 26.09 9.58
C SER A 399 5.87 25.81 9.00
N ASP A 400 6.04 24.71 8.23
CA ASP A 400 7.30 24.39 7.56
C ASP A 400 7.68 25.41 6.48
N ARG A 401 6.70 26.14 5.92
CA ARG A 401 6.92 27.25 4.99
C ARG A 401 7.16 28.61 5.68
N GLY A 402 7.19 28.64 7.02
CA GLY A 402 7.51 29.84 7.79
C GLY A 402 6.31 30.75 8.10
N HIS A 403 5.08 30.28 7.91
CA HIS A 403 3.89 31.01 8.32
C HIS A 403 3.66 30.89 9.83
N LYS A 404 3.04 31.91 10.44
CA LYS A 404 2.49 31.83 11.79
C LYS A 404 1.12 31.18 11.72
N VAL A 405 0.93 30.04 12.38
CA VAL A 405 -0.28 29.23 12.28
C VAL A 405 -0.99 29.12 13.62
N THR A 406 -2.30 29.44 13.62
CA THR A 406 -3.22 29.17 14.73
C THR A 406 -4.23 28.12 14.27
N LEU A 407 -4.34 26.99 15.00
CA LEU A 407 -5.25 25.89 14.71
C LEU A 407 -6.35 25.82 15.78
N PHE A 408 -7.59 26.07 15.40
CA PHE A 408 -8.76 25.99 16.27
C PHE A 408 -9.45 24.63 16.17
N GLU A 409 -9.69 24.01 17.31
CA GLU A 409 -10.47 22.76 17.42
C GLU A 409 -11.52 22.92 18.55
N ARG A 410 -12.79 22.62 18.22
CA ARG A 410 -13.91 22.72 19.17
C ARG A 410 -13.89 21.65 20.26
N LYS A 411 -13.25 20.50 19.99
CA LYS A 411 -13.08 19.41 20.96
C LYS A 411 -11.84 19.63 21.82
N ASP A 412 -11.71 18.83 22.85
CA ASP A 412 -10.54 18.77 23.74
C ASP A 412 -9.35 17.99 23.15
N HIS A 413 -9.49 17.48 21.93
CA HIS A 413 -8.47 16.67 21.23
C HIS A 413 -8.52 16.84 19.72
N LEU A 414 -7.34 16.66 19.08
CA LEU A 414 -7.19 16.60 17.63
C LEU A 414 -7.62 15.24 17.05
N GLY A 415 -7.72 15.15 15.74
CA GLY A 415 -7.98 13.90 14.99
C GLY A 415 -9.22 13.93 14.11
N GLY A 416 -10.23 14.75 14.46
CA GLY A 416 -11.47 14.83 13.66
C GLY A 416 -12.14 13.49 13.47
N GLN A 417 -12.48 13.14 12.22
CA GLN A 417 -13.13 11.86 11.90
C GLN A 417 -12.22 10.63 12.05
N LEU A 418 -10.89 10.80 12.10
CA LEU A 418 -9.99 9.68 12.38
C LEU A 418 -10.23 9.09 13.78
N ASN A 419 -10.85 9.81 14.71
CA ASN A 419 -11.11 9.33 16.07
C ASN A 419 -12.15 8.21 16.14
N PHE A 420 -12.96 8.02 15.10
CA PHE A 420 -13.80 6.83 14.98
C PHE A 420 -13.30 5.88 13.87
N ALA A 421 -12.72 6.43 12.79
CA ALA A 421 -12.30 5.64 11.65
C ALA A 421 -11.12 4.68 11.96
N ASP A 422 -10.34 4.95 13.00
CA ASP A 422 -9.18 4.15 13.41
C ASP A 422 -9.49 3.11 14.51
N TYR A 423 -10.74 3.04 14.97
CA TYR A 423 -11.14 2.24 16.13
C TYR A 423 -11.10 0.74 15.84
N ALA A 424 -11.62 0.32 14.69
CA ALA A 424 -11.60 -1.09 14.32
C ALA A 424 -10.15 -1.61 14.19
N GLU A 425 -9.86 -2.81 14.70
CA GLU A 425 -8.50 -3.39 14.72
C GLU A 425 -7.85 -3.43 13.34
N PHE A 426 -8.60 -3.74 12.28
CA PHE A 426 -8.08 -3.74 10.90
C PHE A 426 -7.82 -2.33 10.35
N LYS A 427 -8.15 -1.27 11.10
CA LYS A 427 -7.89 0.15 10.77
C LYS A 427 -6.78 0.76 11.64
N ARG A 428 -6.07 -0.04 12.46
CA ARG A 428 -5.00 0.42 13.37
C ARG A 428 -3.95 1.30 12.71
N ASP A 429 -3.74 1.17 11.39
CA ASP A 429 -2.80 2.00 10.65
C ASP A 429 -3.29 3.45 10.46
N LEU A 430 -4.62 3.70 10.49
CA LEU A 430 -5.16 5.06 10.59
C LEU A 430 -4.84 5.68 11.95
N GLY A 431 -4.88 4.89 13.04
CA GLY A 431 -4.47 5.34 14.38
C GLY A 431 -2.99 5.74 14.42
N ARG A 432 -2.12 4.96 13.78
CA ARG A 432 -0.70 5.32 13.61
C ARG A 432 -0.54 6.64 12.85
N PHE A 433 -1.30 6.84 11.79
CA PHE A 433 -1.26 8.07 11.01
C PHE A 433 -1.84 9.26 11.78
N LYS A 434 -2.93 9.08 12.53
CA LYS A 434 -3.47 10.10 13.45
C LYS A 434 -2.42 10.53 14.47
N LYS A 435 -1.79 9.57 15.15
CA LYS A 435 -0.70 9.82 16.11
C LYS A 435 0.46 10.58 15.46
N TYR A 436 0.88 10.16 14.26
CA TYR A 436 1.92 10.87 13.50
C TYR A 436 1.53 12.35 13.27
N LEU A 437 0.31 12.62 12.78
CA LEU A 437 -0.14 14.01 12.53
C LEU A 437 -0.12 14.86 13.79
N ILE A 438 -0.65 14.35 14.91
CA ILE A 438 -0.65 15.03 16.19
C ILE A 438 0.80 15.35 16.62
N THR A 439 1.69 14.36 16.59
CA THR A 439 3.12 14.55 16.89
C THR A 439 3.77 15.60 15.99
N GLN A 440 3.43 15.62 14.70
CA GLN A 440 3.98 16.62 13.78
C GLN A 440 3.48 18.03 14.05
N VAL A 441 2.23 18.19 14.51
CA VAL A 441 1.67 19.47 14.98
C VAL A 441 2.39 19.91 16.26
N GLU A 442 2.55 19.03 17.25
CA GLU A 442 3.20 19.31 18.54
C GLU A 442 4.68 19.70 18.41
N LYS A 443 5.39 19.13 17.43
CA LYS A 443 6.82 19.42 17.19
C LYS A 443 7.08 20.78 16.54
N ARG A 444 6.05 21.47 16.07
CA ARG A 444 6.15 22.74 15.36
C ARG A 444 5.62 23.91 16.19
N ASN A 445 6.01 25.10 15.84
CA ASN A 445 5.49 26.32 16.48
C ASN A 445 4.09 26.66 15.93
N ILE A 446 3.10 25.79 16.23
CA ILE A 446 1.70 25.95 15.88
C ILE A 446 0.92 26.27 17.15
N ASP A 447 0.17 27.38 17.17
CA ASP A 447 -0.73 27.74 18.27
C ASP A 447 -2.00 26.88 18.18
N VAL A 448 -2.09 25.81 18.96
CA VAL A 448 -3.25 24.90 18.98
C VAL A 448 -4.21 25.29 20.08
N ARG A 449 -5.44 25.67 19.70
CA ARG A 449 -6.51 26.06 20.60
C ARG A 449 -7.61 25.02 20.63
N LEU A 450 -7.49 24.10 21.57
CA LEU A 450 -8.52 23.08 21.86
C LEU A 450 -9.68 23.71 22.64
N ASN A 451 -10.82 23.02 22.70
CA ASN A 451 -12.06 23.46 23.34
C ASN A 451 -12.52 24.84 22.84
N THR A 452 -12.14 25.21 21.60
CA THR A 452 -12.38 26.55 21.06
C THR A 452 -13.18 26.45 19.76
N ALA A 453 -14.48 26.69 19.86
CA ALA A 453 -15.33 26.86 18.68
C ALA A 453 -15.00 28.20 18.01
N ALA A 454 -14.54 28.15 16.75
CA ALA A 454 -14.30 29.38 16.00
C ALA A 454 -15.62 30.11 15.70
N THR A 455 -15.62 31.42 15.91
CA THR A 455 -16.65 32.37 15.46
C THR A 455 -15.98 33.43 14.62
N PRO A 456 -16.73 34.25 13.85
CA PRO A 456 -16.15 35.37 13.12
C PRO A 456 -15.36 36.33 14.04
N GLU A 457 -15.84 36.59 15.25
CA GLU A 457 -15.19 37.47 16.24
C GLU A 457 -13.86 36.85 16.72
N VAL A 458 -13.85 35.56 17.04
CA VAL A 458 -12.64 34.81 17.45
C VAL A 458 -11.59 34.86 16.35
N LEU A 459 -12.00 34.61 15.10
CA LEU A 459 -11.10 34.64 13.96
C LEU A 459 -10.57 36.05 13.66
N ALA A 460 -11.44 37.05 13.72
CA ALA A 460 -11.06 38.46 13.49
C ALA A 460 -10.04 38.96 14.53
N ALA A 461 -10.13 38.50 15.78
CA ALA A 461 -9.19 38.86 16.85
C ALA A 461 -7.75 38.40 16.57
N GLU A 462 -7.55 37.36 15.74
CA GLU A 462 -6.23 36.89 15.31
C GLU A 462 -5.61 37.75 14.20
N ASN A 463 -6.39 38.63 13.59
CA ASN A 463 -5.98 39.44 12.44
C ASN A 463 -5.32 38.58 11.32
N PRO A 464 -6.01 37.55 10.78
CA PRO A 464 -5.44 36.60 9.83
C PRO A 464 -5.29 37.21 8.44
N ASP A 465 -4.17 36.90 7.78
CA ASP A 465 -3.97 37.17 6.35
C ASP A 465 -4.74 36.17 5.47
N HIS A 466 -5.05 34.98 6.00
CA HIS A 466 -5.83 33.95 5.33
C HIS A 466 -6.51 33.02 6.34
N VAL A 467 -7.73 32.55 6.02
CA VAL A 467 -8.46 31.57 6.83
C VAL A 467 -8.62 30.26 6.06
N ILE A 468 -8.25 29.15 6.68
CA ILE A 468 -8.48 27.79 6.14
C ILE A 468 -9.61 27.13 6.93
N LEU A 469 -10.67 26.74 6.20
CA LEU A 469 -11.85 26.12 6.76
C LEU A 469 -11.81 24.61 6.49
N ALA A 470 -11.61 23.80 7.55
CA ALA A 470 -11.45 22.35 7.53
C ALA A 470 -12.43 21.65 8.49
N LEU A 471 -13.68 22.15 8.54
CA LEU A 471 -14.71 21.76 9.51
C LEU A 471 -15.21 20.30 9.34
N GLY A 472 -14.78 19.59 8.30
CA GLY A 472 -15.17 18.21 8.05
C GLY A 472 -16.61 18.04 7.58
N ALA A 473 -17.23 16.92 7.94
CA ALA A 473 -18.59 16.53 7.57
C ALA A 473 -19.31 15.88 8.75
N GLU A 474 -20.62 15.80 8.68
CA GLU A 474 -21.49 15.13 9.65
C GLU A 474 -22.22 13.94 9.01
N PRO A 475 -22.60 12.90 9.79
CA PRO A 475 -23.40 11.78 9.28
C PRO A 475 -24.70 12.27 8.65
N LEU A 476 -24.99 11.78 7.45
CA LEU A 476 -26.25 12.06 6.77
C LEU A 476 -27.38 11.30 7.46
N VAL A 477 -28.50 11.98 7.68
CA VAL A 477 -29.75 11.38 8.15
C VAL A 477 -30.79 11.48 7.04
N ILE A 478 -31.37 10.36 6.65
CA ILE A 478 -32.39 10.28 5.60
C ILE A 478 -33.78 10.23 6.24
N PRO A 479 -34.83 10.76 5.59
CA PRO A 479 -36.19 10.81 6.13
C PRO A 479 -36.89 9.46 5.98
N ILE A 480 -36.51 8.49 6.81
CA ILE A 480 -37.20 7.19 6.96
C ILE A 480 -37.93 7.19 8.29
N PRO A 481 -39.22 6.77 8.35
CA PRO A 481 -39.95 6.60 9.60
C PRO A 481 -39.17 5.73 10.60
N GLY A 482 -38.94 6.22 11.80
CA GLY A 482 -38.18 5.54 12.86
C GLY A 482 -36.67 5.76 12.83
N VAL A 483 -36.13 6.59 11.91
CA VAL A 483 -34.69 6.86 11.80
C VAL A 483 -34.10 7.50 13.06
N GLU A 484 -34.89 8.19 13.85
CA GLU A 484 -34.50 8.80 15.14
C GLU A 484 -34.07 7.78 16.20
N THR A 485 -34.43 6.50 16.02
CA THR A 485 -34.05 5.40 16.93
C THR A 485 -32.74 4.75 16.56
N THR A 486 -32.12 5.15 15.43
CA THR A 486 -30.89 4.52 14.91
C THR A 486 -29.64 5.09 15.56
N VAL A 487 -28.61 4.25 15.66
CA VAL A 487 -27.25 4.64 16.03
C VAL A 487 -26.52 5.08 14.77
N LYS A 488 -25.88 6.26 14.77
CA LYS A 488 -25.06 6.70 13.64
C LYS A 488 -23.73 5.97 13.65
N ALA A 489 -23.14 5.72 12.46
CA ALA A 489 -21.89 4.98 12.32
C ALA A 489 -20.76 5.44 13.27
N PRO A 490 -20.45 6.75 13.44
CA PRO A 490 -19.41 7.17 14.38
C PRO A 490 -19.70 6.84 15.85
N ASP A 491 -20.98 6.75 16.22
CA ASP A 491 -21.41 6.52 17.61
C ASP A 491 -21.42 5.03 18.00
N VAL A 492 -21.16 4.13 17.04
CA VAL A 492 -20.98 2.69 17.27
C VAL A 492 -19.69 2.44 18.02
N PHE A 493 -18.61 3.07 17.58
CA PHE A 493 -17.25 2.78 18.04
C PHE A 493 -17.02 3.26 19.47
N GLY A 494 -16.68 2.32 20.36
CA GLY A 494 -16.56 2.52 21.80
C GLY A 494 -17.89 2.39 22.56
N ASN A 495 -18.98 1.98 21.87
CA ASN A 495 -20.28 1.72 22.46
C ASN A 495 -20.91 0.40 21.98
N GLU A 496 -20.08 -0.52 21.47
CA GLU A 496 -20.51 -1.78 20.88
C GLU A 496 -21.24 -2.68 21.89
N ASP A 497 -20.94 -2.54 23.16
CA ASP A 497 -21.59 -3.22 24.29
C ASP A 497 -23.04 -2.76 24.52
N LYS A 498 -23.38 -1.53 24.08
CA LYS A 498 -24.74 -0.99 24.13
C LYS A 498 -25.64 -1.48 23.00
N LEU A 499 -25.07 -2.07 21.97
CA LEU A 499 -25.81 -2.65 20.85
C LEU A 499 -26.27 -4.06 21.20
N GLY A 500 -27.48 -4.43 20.75
CA GLY A 500 -27.98 -5.78 20.87
C GLY A 500 -27.19 -6.83 20.09
N GLN A 501 -27.68 -8.06 20.04
CA GLN A 501 -26.97 -9.15 19.34
C GLN A 501 -27.23 -9.14 17.83
N LYS A 502 -28.49 -8.91 17.41
CA LYS A 502 -28.90 -8.80 16.01
C LYS A 502 -28.84 -7.34 15.55
N ILE A 503 -27.98 -7.04 14.61
CA ILE A 503 -27.75 -5.67 14.14
C ILE A 503 -28.06 -5.56 12.65
N VAL A 504 -28.90 -4.59 12.28
CA VAL A 504 -29.11 -4.23 10.87
C VAL A 504 -28.39 -2.91 10.59
N ILE A 505 -27.50 -2.91 9.60
CA ILE A 505 -26.82 -1.71 9.10
C ILE A 505 -27.54 -1.24 7.84
N ILE A 506 -28.03 0.00 7.85
CA ILE A 506 -28.64 0.64 6.68
C ILE A 506 -27.57 1.44 5.94
N GLY A 507 -27.28 1.02 4.72
CA GLY A 507 -26.24 1.57 3.86
C GLY A 507 -24.99 0.70 3.84
N GLY A 508 -24.68 0.14 2.66
CA GLY A 508 -23.57 -0.76 2.40
C GLY A 508 -22.41 -0.12 1.64
N GLY A 509 -22.20 1.21 1.76
CA GLY A 509 -20.96 1.87 1.33
C GLY A 509 -19.76 1.39 2.13
N GLN A 510 -18.55 1.90 1.85
CA GLN A 510 -17.33 1.44 2.54
C GLN A 510 -17.44 1.53 4.07
N VAL A 511 -18.02 2.62 4.61
CA VAL A 511 -18.18 2.80 6.07
C VAL A 511 -19.12 1.73 6.65
N GLY A 512 -20.26 1.46 5.99
CA GLY A 512 -21.21 0.44 6.45
C GLY A 512 -20.64 -0.96 6.40
N ALA A 513 -19.91 -1.31 5.34
CA ALA A 513 -19.21 -2.58 5.21
C ALA A 513 -18.15 -2.76 6.31
N GLU A 514 -17.31 -1.76 6.55
CA GLU A 514 -16.28 -1.79 7.59
C GLU A 514 -16.89 -1.86 9.00
N THR A 515 -17.97 -1.13 9.25
CA THR A 515 -18.70 -1.19 10.53
C THR A 515 -19.30 -2.60 10.75
N GLY A 516 -19.86 -3.18 9.69
CA GLY A 516 -20.41 -4.55 9.75
C GLY A 516 -19.35 -5.60 10.03
N ILE A 517 -18.21 -5.53 9.36
CA ILE A 517 -17.07 -6.43 9.59
C ILE A 517 -16.59 -6.29 11.05
N HIS A 518 -16.44 -5.05 11.54
CA HIS A 518 -16.02 -4.79 12.92
C HIS A 518 -16.95 -5.44 13.94
N LEU A 519 -18.26 -5.22 13.81
CA LEU A 519 -19.27 -5.78 14.71
C LEU A 519 -19.33 -7.32 14.63
N ALA A 520 -19.18 -7.88 13.42
CA ALA A 520 -19.11 -9.33 13.25
C ALA A 520 -17.84 -9.94 13.88
N TRP A 521 -16.69 -9.23 13.85
CA TRP A 521 -15.48 -9.66 14.58
C TRP A 521 -15.70 -9.72 16.10
N LEU A 522 -16.59 -8.87 16.62
CA LEU A 522 -16.98 -8.87 18.03
C LEU A 522 -18.09 -9.91 18.37
N GLY A 523 -18.46 -10.75 17.39
CA GLY A 523 -19.44 -11.84 17.58
C GLY A 523 -20.90 -11.42 17.47
N LYS A 524 -21.21 -10.21 16.99
CA LYS A 524 -22.58 -9.79 16.67
C LYS A 524 -23.08 -10.47 15.40
N ASP A 525 -24.39 -10.68 15.29
CA ASP A 525 -25.07 -11.16 14.09
C ASP A 525 -25.51 -9.93 13.26
N VAL A 526 -24.84 -9.70 12.12
CA VAL A 526 -24.94 -8.45 11.38
C VAL A 526 -25.52 -8.66 9.99
N THR A 527 -26.56 -7.88 9.65
CA THR A 527 -27.08 -7.79 8.28
C THR A 527 -26.86 -6.39 7.71
N ILE A 528 -26.12 -6.29 6.62
CA ILE A 528 -25.92 -5.03 5.87
C ILE A 528 -26.99 -4.95 4.78
N LEU A 529 -27.87 -3.95 4.87
CA LEU A 529 -28.92 -3.66 3.89
C LEU A 529 -28.50 -2.51 2.98
N GLU A 530 -28.33 -2.79 1.69
CA GLU A 530 -27.89 -1.84 0.68
C GLU A 530 -28.92 -1.73 -0.47
N MET A 531 -29.28 -0.50 -0.83
CA MET A 531 -30.24 -0.23 -1.92
C MET A 531 -29.65 -0.42 -3.31
N GLN A 532 -28.34 -0.32 -3.45
CA GLN A 532 -27.63 -0.55 -4.71
C GLN A 532 -27.35 -2.04 -4.91
N SER A 533 -26.85 -2.40 -6.08
CA SER A 533 -26.58 -3.79 -6.46
C SER A 533 -25.26 -4.36 -5.92
N LYS A 534 -24.43 -3.54 -5.22
CA LYS A 534 -23.10 -3.93 -4.73
C LYS A 534 -22.82 -3.30 -3.36
N ILE A 535 -22.12 -4.04 -2.50
CA ILE A 535 -21.54 -3.51 -1.26
C ILE A 535 -20.22 -2.81 -1.57
N ALA A 536 -19.98 -1.66 -0.94
CA ALA A 536 -18.78 -0.84 -1.06
C ALA A 536 -18.30 -0.63 -2.52
N PRO A 537 -19.15 -0.12 -3.43
CA PRO A 537 -18.79 0.08 -4.84
C PRO A 537 -17.73 1.17 -5.02
N ASP A 538 -17.56 2.03 -4.03
CA ASP A 538 -16.60 3.13 -3.94
C ASP A 538 -15.23 2.73 -3.35
N ALA A 539 -15.11 1.51 -2.82
CA ALA A 539 -13.83 1.01 -2.32
C ALA A 539 -12.86 0.73 -3.46
N TRP A 540 -11.59 1.05 -3.25
CA TRP A 540 -10.52 0.75 -4.21
C TRP A 540 -10.40 -0.74 -4.44
N PHE A 541 -10.10 -1.12 -5.67
CA PHE A 541 -10.21 -2.48 -6.21
C PHE A 541 -9.51 -3.54 -5.34
N THR A 542 -8.24 -3.32 -5.00
CA THR A 542 -7.49 -4.28 -4.17
C THR A 542 -7.97 -4.30 -2.71
N TYR A 543 -8.35 -3.16 -2.16
CA TYR A 543 -8.93 -3.10 -0.82
C TYR A 543 -10.29 -3.82 -0.77
N LYS A 544 -11.08 -3.69 -1.84
CA LYS A 544 -12.34 -4.40 -2.01
C LYS A 544 -12.17 -5.92 -1.98
N TRP A 545 -11.13 -6.45 -2.61
CA TRP A 545 -10.84 -7.89 -2.53
C TRP A 545 -10.64 -8.37 -1.09
N ALA A 546 -9.86 -7.63 -0.28
CA ALA A 546 -9.67 -7.95 1.12
C ALA A 546 -10.98 -7.88 1.92
N MET A 547 -11.79 -6.87 1.65
CA MET A 547 -13.09 -6.68 2.27
C MET A 547 -14.08 -7.78 1.87
N ASP A 548 -14.09 -8.21 0.60
CA ASP A 548 -14.98 -9.25 0.10
C ASP A 548 -14.71 -10.62 0.76
N ILE A 549 -13.46 -10.92 1.10
CA ILE A 549 -13.13 -12.11 1.88
C ILE A 549 -13.84 -12.05 3.23
N GLU A 550 -13.73 -10.93 3.95
CA GLU A 550 -14.38 -10.75 5.25
C GLU A 550 -15.90 -10.79 5.16
N LEU A 551 -16.49 -10.18 4.14
CA LEU A 551 -17.94 -10.14 3.92
C LEU A 551 -18.53 -11.51 3.56
N ASN A 552 -17.79 -12.38 2.88
CA ASN A 552 -18.31 -13.64 2.32
C ASN A 552 -17.93 -14.88 3.14
N GLU A 553 -16.88 -14.82 3.96
CA GLU A 553 -16.38 -15.98 4.70
C GLU A 553 -16.83 -16.02 6.18
N ARG A 554 -17.58 -15.00 6.65
CA ARG A 554 -18.10 -14.95 8.03
C ARG A 554 -19.54 -15.40 8.11
N GLU A 555 -19.80 -16.41 8.94
CA GLU A 555 -21.14 -16.97 9.12
C GLU A 555 -22.13 -16.00 9.78
N ASN A 556 -21.65 -15.04 10.58
CA ASN A 556 -22.43 -14.04 11.32
C ASN A 556 -22.48 -12.67 10.63
N LEU A 557 -22.14 -12.60 9.32
CA LEU A 557 -22.21 -11.37 8.54
C LEU A 557 -22.95 -11.62 7.23
N HIS A 558 -24.08 -10.95 7.07
CA HIS A 558 -24.99 -11.11 5.94
C HIS A 558 -25.10 -9.83 5.14
N THR A 559 -25.31 -9.94 3.83
CA THR A 559 -25.50 -8.78 2.96
C THR A 559 -26.77 -8.94 2.13
N ILE A 560 -27.57 -7.88 2.09
CA ILE A 560 -28.77 -7.78 1.23
C ILE A 560 -28.56 -6.58 0.32
N VAL A 561 -28.45 -6.82 -0.97
CA VAL A 561 -28.35 -5.78 -2.01
C VAL A 561 -29.69 -5.60 -2.73
N ASN A 562 -29.88 -4.46 -3.43
CA ASN A 562 -31.15 -4.08 -4.03
C ASN A 562 -32.30 -4.03 -3.02
N GLY A 563 -32.01 -3.77 -1.77
CA GLY A 563 -32.95 -3.66 -0.67
C GLY A 563 -33.03 -2.24 -0.13
N ARG A 564 -34.15 -1.54 -0.35
CA ARG A 564 -34.35 -0.17 0.11
C ARG A 564 -35.14 -0.16 1.42
N CYS A 565 -34.52 0.29 2.51
CA CYS A 565 -35.21 0.50 3.78
C CYS A 565 -36.42 1.45 3.59
N SER A 566 -37.58 1.06 4.08
CA SER A 566 -38.82 1.84 4.04
C SER A 566 -39.30 2.31 5.41
N ARG A 567 -39.01 1.56 6.47
CA ARG A 567 -39.43 1.86 7.83
C ARG A 567 -38.54 1.16 8.86
N ILE A 568 -38.36 1.79 9.99
CA ILE A 568 -37.62 1.27 11.16
C ILE A 568 -38.60 1.28 12.33
N GLU A 569 -38.74 0.16 13.02
CA GLU A 569 -39.59 -0.01 14.18
C GLU A 569 -38.77 -0.61 15.32
N ASN A 570 -39.34 -0.62 16.55
CA ASN A 570 -38.70 -1.32 17.66
C ASN A 570 -38.49 -2.79 17.26
N ASN A 571 -37.26 -3.25 17.25
CA ASN A 571 -36.82 -4.60 16.92
C ASN A 571 -37.03 -5.06 15.46
N SER A 572 -37.27 -4.18 14.50
CA SER A 572 -37.35 -4.58 13.09
C SER A 572 -37.06 -3.46 12.09
N VAL A 573 -36.59 -3.87 10.91
CA VAL A 573 -36.40 -3.02 9.73
C VAL A 573 -37.24 -3.58 8.59
N THR A 574 -38.17 -2.78 8.07
CA THR A 574 -38.91 -3.11 6.85
C THR A 574 -38.19 -2.55 5.63
N TYR A 575 -38.02 -3.37 4.60
CA TYR A 575 -37.40 -2.96 3.36
C TYR A 575 -38.11 -3.49 2.12
N ILE A 576 -37.98 -2.80 1.00
CA ILE A 576 -38.48 -3.22 -0.30
C ILE A 576 -37.33 -3.93 -1.03
N GLY A 577 -37.48 -5.23 -1.27
CA GLY A 577 -36.50 -6.04 -1.97
C GLY A 577 -36.52 -5.86 -3.49
N ALA A 578 -35.62 -6.53 -4.21
CA ALA A 578 -35.45 -6.46 -5.67
C ALA A 578 -36.74 -6.78 -6.45
N ALA A 579 -37.61 -7.64 -5.91
CA ALA A 579 -38.91 -8.01 -6.51
C ALA A 579 -40.03 -6.99 -6.23
N GLY A 580 -39.76 -5.90 -5.51
CA GLY A 580 -40.74 -4.88 -5.14
C GLY A 580 -41.64 -5.26 -3.96
N SER A 581 -41.45 -6.42 -3.32
CA SER A 581 -42.19 -6.84 -2.14
C SER A 581 -41.54 -6.32 -0.86
N GLU A 582 -42.39 -5.99 0.12
CA GLU A 582 -41.93 -5.69 1.48
C GLU A 582 -41.43 -6.96 2.18
N GLN A 583 -40.32 -6.80 2.88
CA GLN A 583 -39.69 -7.82 3.72
C GLN A 583 -39.31 -7.21 5.06
N ILE A 584 -39.22 -8.02 6.10
CA ILE A 584 -38.91 -7.59 7.46
C ILE A 584 -37.66 -8.30 7.96
N LEU A 585 -36.74 -7.55 8.54
CA LEU A 585 -35.56 -8.04 9.26
C LEU A 585 -35.74 -7.75 10.74
N GLU A 586 -35.57 -8.77 11.58
CA GLU A 586 -35.44 -8.57 13.02
C GLU A 586 -34.14 -7.86 13.36
N ALA A 587 -34.16 -6.92 14.27
CA ALA A 587 -32.99 -6.17 14.70
C ALA A 587 -33.12 -5.71 16.15
N ASP A 588 -32.17 -6.07 17.00
CA ASP A 588 -32.07 -5.50 18.35
C ASP A 588 -31.51 -4.06 18.30
N SER A 589 -30.72 -3.76 17.29
CA SER A 589 -30.16 -2.42 17.03
C SER A 589 -30.06 -2.14 15.55
N VAL A 590 -30.29 -0.87 15.16
CA VAL A 590 -30.17 -0.42 13.78
C VAL A 590 -29.09 0.66 13.69
N VAL A 591 -28.12 0.46 12.79
CA VAL A 591 -27.03 1.40 12.55
C VAL A 591 -27.21 2.10 11.21
N LEU A 592 -27.10 3.44 11.18
CA LEU A 592 -27.25 4.24 9.98
C LEU A 592 -25.89 4.61 9.39
N CYS A 593 -25.62 4.09 8.18
CA CYS A 593 -24.35 4.26 7.43
C CYS A 593 -24.59 4.78 6.00
N VAL A 594 -25.46 5.77 5.82
CA VAL A 594 -25.89 6.27 4.50
C VAL A 594 -25.01 7.42 3.95
N GLY A 595 -23.84 7.62 4.53
CA GLY A 595 -22.86 8.63 4.09
C GLY A 595 -22.78 9.84 5.01
N PHE A 596 -22.10 10.87 4.50
CA PHE A 596 -21.83 12.12 5.24
C PHE A 596 -22.23 13.33 4.39
N LYS A 597 -22.50 14.46 5.06
CA LYS A 597 -22.79 15.76 4.48
C LYS A 597 -21.71 16.75 4.89
N SER A 598 -21.12 17.44 3.93
CA SER A 598 -20.13 18.49 4.16
C SER A 598 -20.69 19.64 5.03
N ASN A 599 -19.87 20.14 5.95
CA ASN A 599 -20.20 21.27 6.82
C ASN A 599 -19.98 22.63 6.11
N THR A 600 -20.34 22.73 4.83
CA THR A 600 -20.12 23.90 3.98
C THR A 600 -20.86 25.14 4.50
N VAL A 601 -22.13 24.98 4.93
CA VAL A 601 -22.94 26.10 5.45
C VAL A 601 -22.34 26.67 6.74
N GLN A 602 -21.88 25.82 7.65
CA GLN A 602 -21.17 26.26 8.84
C GLN A 602 -19.86 26.96 8.51
N ALA A 603 -19.14 26.46 7.48
CA ALA A 603 -17.91 27.12 7.03
C ALA A 603 -18.17 28.49 6.43
N GLU A 604 -19.21 28.65 5.63
CA GLU A 604 -19.61 29.93 5.03
C GLU A 604 -19.95 30.97 6.09
N SER A 605 -20.52 30.58 7.24
CA SER A 605 -20.82 31.48 8.36
C SER A 605 -19.57 32.03 9.08
N LEU A 606 -18.40 31.49 8.81
CA LEU A 606 -17.11 31.92 9.40
C LEU A 606 -16.29 32.82 8.49
N ILE A 607 -16.79 33.17 7.31
CA ILE A 607 -16.09 34.02 6.35
C ILE A 607 -15.99 35.44 6.87
N LEU A 608 -14.76 35.95 6.96
CA LEU A 608 -14.49 37.34 7.37
C LEU A 608 -14.51 38.28 6.16
N PRO A 609 -15.23 39.43 6.23
CA PRO A 609 -15.20 40.39 5.15
C PRO A 609 -13.78 40.91 4.88
N GLY A 610 -13.34 40.83 3.61
CA GLY A 610 -12.02 41.31 3.19
C GLY A 610 -10.84 40.37 3.48
N VAL A 611 -11.03 39.25 4.16
CA VAL A 611 -10.00 38.27 4.41
C VAL A 611 -10.15 37.06 3.45
N PRO A 612 -9.12 36.69 2.69
CA PRO A 612 -9.15 35.51 1.84
C PRO A 612 -9.37 34.24 2.65
N PHE A 613 -10.10 33.28 2.07
CA PHE A 613 -10.32 31.97 2.70
C PHE A 613 -10.24 30.81 1.71
N THR A 614 -10.00 29.61 2.23
CA THR A 614 -10.03 28.36 1.45
C THR A 614 -10.68 27.24 2.24
N MET A 615 -11.64 26.53 1.63
CA MET A 615 -12.22 25.30 2.20
C MET A 615 -11.42 24.09 1.74
N ILE A 616 -11.08 23.17 2.67
CA ILE A 616 -10.32 21.96 2.39
C ILE A 616 -10.94 20.70 3.05
N GLY A 617 -10.56 19.53 2.56
CA GLY A 617 -11.05 18.24 3.07
C GLY A 617 -12.57 18.10 2.95
N ASP A 618 -13.16 17.33 3.86
CA ASP A 618 -14.60 17.00 3.83
C ASP A 618 -15.52 18.22 4.02
N CYS A 619 -15.00 19.32 4.49
CA CYS A 619 -15.71 20.58 4.55
C CYS A 619 -16.07 21.11 3.16
N LYS A 620 -15.18 20.93 2.18
CA LYS A 620 -15.42 21.26 0.78
C LYS A 620 -16.20 20.16 0.07
N GLN A 621 -15.76 18.91 0.23
CA GLN A 621 -16.34 17.72 -0.38
C GLN A 621 -15.96 16.50 0.43
N VAL A 622 -16.96 15.71 0.83
CA VAL A 622 -16.73 14.43 1.53
C VAL A 622 -15.85 13.52 0.68
N GLY A 623 -14.80 12.96 1.30
CA GLY A 623 -13.82 12.18 0.59
C GLY A 623 -13.03 11.23 1.49
N THR A 624 -11.78 11.00 1.13
CA THR A 624 -10.86 10.09 1.80
C THR A 624 -9.68 10.84 2.41
N VAL A 625 -8.86 10.13 3.21
CA VAL A 625 -7.60 10.67 3.74
C VAL A 625 -6.71 11.28 2.64
N GLN A 626 -6.69 10.65 1.45
CA GLN A 626 -5.91 11.17 0.33
C GLN A 626 -6.35 12.58 -0.09
N GLN A 627 -7.67 12.80 -0.23
CA GLN A 627 -8.20 14.10 -0.64
C GLN A 627 -7.98 15.15 0.45
N ALA A 628 -8.11 14.76 1.72
CA ALA A 628 -7.81 15.63 2.85
C ALA A 628 -6.33 16.07 2.86
N VAL A 629 -5.40 15.12 2.73
CA VAL A 629 -3.94 15.39 2.70
C VAL A 629 -3.55 16.19 1.45
N ARG A 630 -4.12 15.84 0.28
CA ARG A 630 -3.82 16.53 -0.99
C ARG A 630 -4.32 17.97 -0.98
N SER A 631 -5.56 18.22 -0.55
CA SER A 631 -6.08 19.60 -0.46
C SER A 631 -5.32 20.47 0.53
N ALA A 632 -4.83 19.88 1.64
CA ALA A 632 -3.96 20.56 2.58
C ALA A 632 -2.61 20.94 1.96
N PHE A 633 -2.01 20.02 1.20
CA PHE A 633 -0.77 20.28 0.46
C PHE A 633 -0.97 21.38 -0.58
N ASP A 634 -2.01 21.27 -1.42
CA ASP A 634 -2.25 22.21 -2.51
C ASP A 634 -2.45 23.65 -1.98
N VAL A 635 -3.26 23.83 -0.92
CA VAL A 635 -3.44 25.17 -0.33
C VAL A 635 -2.15 25.71 0.30
N ALA A 636 -1.38 24.84 0.97
CA ALA A 636 -0.12 25.26 1.57
C ALA A 636 0.92 25.69 0.54
N MET A 637 0.93 25.08 -0.66
CA MET A 637 1.87 25.44 -1.74
C MET A 637 1.48 26.73 -2.45
N THR A 638 0.24 27.22 -2.31
CA THR A 638 -0.23 28.47 -2.94
C THR A 638 -0.17 29.68 -2.03
N LEU A 639 0.04 29.51 -0.73
CA LEU A 639 0.15 30.58 0.27
C LEU A 639 1.58 30.95 0.58
#